data_10f4dbff884ad648ea93f51b629c5a2a
#
_entry.id   10f4dbff884ad648ea93f51b629c5a2a
#
_cell.length_a   1.000
_cell.length_b   1.000
_cell.length_c   1.000
_cell.angle_alpha   90.00
_cell.angle_beta   90.00
_cell.angle_gamma   90.00
#
_symmetry.space_group_name_H-M   'P 1'
#
loop_
_entity.id
_entity.type
_entity.pdbx_description
1 polymer ?
#
loop_
_entity_poly.entity_id
_entity_poly.type
_entity_poly.pdbx_seq_one_letter_code
_entity_poly.pdbx_strand_id
1 'polypeptide(L)'
;MQSSKIDRIKDLVEQLNAASESYYAKDQEIMSNYEYDKLYDELVELEKETGVTLANSPTVNVGYEAVDELPKERHESPMLSLGKTKSREELRDWLQGNPAILSWKLDGLTIVLTYREGKLAKAVTRGNGEIGEVITNNARTFKNLPLNISYTGELILRGEAVITYSDFEKINGEIADAEAKYKNPRNLCSGSVRQLNNEITARRNVRFFAFTLVKAAGVDFHDSKEAQFAFLQEQGFAVVEHVAVTEENILSAIEDFEHKIEHYDIPSDGLVLTYESISYGQSLGRTAKFPRDSIAFKWADELRETTLKEVEWSASRTGLINPVAIFEPVELEGTTVSRASVHNISIMRSLRLGIGDHITVYKANMIIPQIAENLTGSDNVEIPKVCPVCGQPTEIRQMNEVQSLYCTNEKCPAKEIKSYTLFVSRDALNIDGLSEATLEKLIDQGFIHEYADLFRLDRYKEVITGMEGFGEKSYQNMMDSIETARHTTLPRLIYGLGIAGIGVANAKVLCRYFDYNLERMQAADEETLSAIPGVGEVLASTFTDYMRDAENLEKIAHLKEILTIETPQIDESAQTLAGMSFVVTGSLNHYASRNDLKEVIEEKGGKVTGSVTGKTTCLINNDITSTSSKNKKAKELQVPILTEEEFLRTYNIPYEE
;
A
#
# COMPACT_ATOMS: atom_id res chain seq x y z
N MET A 1 -24.65 -17.21 23.54
CA MET A 1 -25.79 -17.26 22.60
C MET A 1 -25.53 -16.41 21.35
N GLN A 2 -25.01 -15.18 21.47
CA GLN A 2 -24.75 -14.34 20.27
C GLN A 2 -23.59 -14.89 19.40
N SER A 3 -22.51 -15.36 19.99
CA SER A 3 -21.39 -16.00 19.29
C SER A 3 -21.85 -17.20 18.41
N SER A 4 -22.70 -18.08 18.94
CA SER A 4 -23.25 -19.22 18.19
C SER A 4 -24.12 -18.81 17.00
N LYS A 5 -24.81 -17.64 17.07
CA LYS A 5 -25.60 -17.12 15.95
C LYS A 5 -24.71 -16.52 14.85
N ILE A 6 -23.63 -15.84 15.26
CA ILE A 6 -22.64 -15.29 14.33
C ILE A 6 -21.90 -16.42 13.59
N ASP A 7 -21.54 -17.48 14.29
CA ASP A 7 -20.93 -18.65 13.65
C ASP A 7 -21.91 -19.28 12.64
N ARG A 8 -23.21 -19.34 12.98
CA ARG A 8 -24.23 -19.80 12.05
C ARG A 8 -24.39 -18.89 10.84
N ILE A 9 -24.29 -17.56 10.99
CA ILE A 9 -24.25 -16.61 9.87
C ILE A 9 -23.07 -16.92 8.94
N LYS A 10 -21.86 -17.13 9.48
CA LYS A 10 -20.67 -17.47 8.70
C LYS A 10 -20.86 -18.74 7.88
N ASP A 11 -21.38 -19.78 8.52
CA ASP A 11 -21.68 -21.07 7.87
C ASP A 11 -22.71 -20.93 6.74
N LEU A 12 -23.79 -20.17 6.98
CA LEU A 12 -24.83 -19.94 5.97
C LEU A 12 -24.31 -19.15 4.78
N VAL A 13 -23.52 -18.10 5.02
CA VAL A 13 -22.91 -17.29 3.96
C VAL A 13 -21.97 -18.16 3.10
N GLU A 14 -21.17 -19.02 3.71
CA GLU A 14 -20.28 -19.93 2.98
C GLU A 14 -21.08 -20.95 2.14
N GLN A 15 -22.10 -21.59 2.70
CA GLN A 15 -22.93 -22.57 2.01
C GLN A 15 -23.70 -21.96 0.83
N LEU A 16 -24.32 -20.80 1.02
CA LEU A 16 -25.10 -20.13 -0.01
C LEU A 16 -24.22 -19.61 -1.15
N ASN A 17 -23.03 -19.06 -0.83
CA ASN A 17 -22.08 -18.63 -1.84
C ASN A 17 -21.51 -19.82 -2.64
N ALA A 18 -21.19 -20.93 -1.98
CA ALA A 18 -20.75 -22.14 -2.67
C ALA A 18 -21.82 -22.71 -3.60
N ALA A 19 -23.10 -22.70 -3.17
CA ALA A 19 -24.22 -23.13 -3.99
C ALA A 19 -24.41 -22.21 -5.20
N SER A 20 -24.35 -20.89 -5.03
CA SER A 20 -24.43 -19.92 -6.12
C SER A 20 -23.28 -20.07 -7.12
N GLU A 21 -22.04 -20.20 -6.64
CA GLU A 21 -20.87 -20.40 -7.50
C GLU A 21 -20.98 -21.69 -8.32
N SER A 22 -21.42 -22.78 -7.69
CA SER A 22 -21.60 -24.08 -8.38
C SER A 22 -22.67 -24.01 -9.45
N TYR A 23 -23.78 -23.34 -9.17
CA TYR A 23 -24.89 -23.18 -10.11
C TYR A 23 -24.52 -22.30 -11.31
N TYR A 24 -23.97 -21.08 -11.04
CA TYR A 24 -23.71 -20.10 -12.11
C TYR A 24 -22.40 -20.33 -12.87
N ALA A 25 -21.34 -20.84 -12.21
CA ALA A 25 -20.03 -21.01 -12.84
C ALA A 25 -19.76 -22.41 -13.37
N LYS A 26 -20.38 -23.45 -12.80
CA LYS A 26 -20.09 -24.85 -13.13
C LYS A 26 -21.31 -25.62 -13.69
N ASP A 27 -22.47 -24.96 -13.78
CA ASP A 27 -23.77 -25.58 -14.20
C ASP A 27 -24.08 -26.87 -13.40
N GLN A 28 -23.72 -26.86 -12.10
CA GLN A 28 -23.90 -27.97 -11.18
C GLN A 28 -24.76 -27.55 -9.99
N GLU A 29 -25.88 -28.23 -9.80
CA GLU A 29 -26.79 -28.01 -8.69
C GLU A 29 -26.32 -28.84 -7.48
N ILE A 30 -25.67 -28.20 -6.48
CA ILE A 30 -25.25 -28.87 -5.24
C ILE A 30 -26.26 -28.71 -4.11
N MET A 31 -27.29 -27.88 -4.31
CA MET A 31 -28.38 -27.62 -3.38
C MET A 31 -29.66 -27.30 -4.15
N SER A 32 -30.82 -27.81 -3.71
CA SER A 32 -32.08 -27.46 -4.34
C SER A 32 -32.48 -26.01 -4.11
N ASN A 33 -33.22 -25.40 -5.06
CA ASN A 33 -33.70 -24.02 -4.90
C ASN A 33 -34.52 -23.84 -3.61
N TYR A 34 -35.32 -24.82 -3.21
CA TYR A 34 -36.11 -24.80 -1.99
C TYR A 34 -35.21 -24.77 -0.74
N GLU A 35 -34.13 -25.53 -0.73
CA GLU A 35 -33.17 -25.55 0.37
C GLU A 35 -32.35 -24.23 0.42
N TYR A 36 -31.97 -23.71 -0.74
CA TYR A 36 -31.31 -22.41 -0.86
C TYR A 36 -32.17 -21.31 -0.28
N ASP A 37 -33.44 -21.20 -0.69
CA ASP A 37 -34.37 -20.17 -0.20
C ASP A 37 -34.57 -20.28 1.32
N LYS A 38 -34.68 -21.48 1.86
CA LYS A 38 -34.82 -21.69 3.30
C LYS A 38 -33.59 -21.23 4.10
N LEU A 39 -32.38 -21.53 3.60
CA LEU A 39 -31.14 -21.11 4.25
C LEU A 39 -30.92 -19.61 4.08
N TYR A 40 -31.34 -19.04 2.96
CA TYR A 40 -31.30 -17.60 2.72
C TYR A 40 -32.23 -16.85 3.68
N ASP A 41 -33.45 -17.30 3.90
CA ASP A 41 -34.39 -16.71 4.84
C ASP A 41 -33.86 -16.82 6.29
N GLU A 42 -33.26 -17.96 6.67
CA GLU A 42 -32.60 -18.15 7.97
C GLU A 42 -31.47 -17.11 8.14
N LEU A 43 -30.66 -16.89 7.09
CA LEU A 43 -29.58 -15.91 7.10
C LEU A 43 -30.13 -14.50 7.34
N VAL A 44 -31.16 -14.08 6.58
CA VAL A 44 -31.80 -12.76 6.70
C VAL A 44 -32.32 -12.53 8.13
N GLU A 45 -32.96 -13.53 8.74
CA GLU A 45 -33.46 -13.42 10.11
C GLU A 45 -32.33 -13.31 11.12
N LEU A 46 -31.26 -14.10 10.99
CA LEU A 46 -30.12 -14.05 11.90
C LEU A 46 -29.34 -12.72 11.76
N GLU A 47 -29.16 -12.20 10.56
CA GLU A 47 -28.53 -10.89 10.34
C GLU A 47 -29.34 -9.77 10.98
N LYS A 48 -30.68 -9.81 10.86
CA LYS A 48 -31.57 -8.86 11.49
C LYS A 48 -31.56 -8.97 13.02
N GLU A 49 -31.51 -10.18 13.55
CA GLU A 49 -31.53 -10.42 15.00
C GLU A 49 -30.21 -10.03 15.66
N THR A 50 -29.07 -10.30 15.01
CA THR A 50 -27.75 -10.01 15.54
C THR A 50 -27.26 -8.60 15.23
N GLY A 51 -27.80 -7.96 14.20
CA GLY A 51 -27.30 -6.70 13.65
C GLY A 51 -25.96 -6.82 12.92
N VAL A 52 -25.49 -8.04 12.67
CA VAL A 52 -24.21 -8.33 11.99
C VAL A 52 -24.48 -8.81 10.58
N THR A 53 -23.86 -8.16 9.59
CA THR A 53 -23.94 -8.56 8.17
C THR A 53 -22.53 -8.59 7.57
N LEU A 54 -22.13 -9.74 7.03
CA LEU A 54 -20.83 -9.91 6.40
C LEU A 54 -20.79 -9.30 5.00
N ALA A 55 -19.64 -8.80 4.58
CA ALA A 55 -19.44 -8.17 3.28
C ALA A 55 -19.75 -9.10 2.09
N ASN A 56 -19.46 -10.40 2.25
CA ASN A 56 -19.76 -11.43 1.25
C ASN A 56 -21.11 -12.13 1.44
N SER A 57 -21.98 -11.61 2.32
CA SER A 57 -23.32 -12.15 2.48
C SER A 57 -24.11 -12.00 1.18
N PRO A 58 -24.81 -13.04 0.70
CA PRO A 58 -25.68 -12.95 -0.48
C PRO A 58 -26.86 -11.98 -0.28
N THR A 59 -27.10 -11.52 0.96
CA THR A 59 -28.13 -10.52 1.27
C THR A 59 -27.66 -9.09 0.99
N VAL A 60 -26.37 -8.87 0.72
CA VAL A 60 -25.75 -7.55 0.48
C VAL A 60 -25.33 -7.41 -0.97
N ASN A 61 -25.71 -6.31 -1.58
CA ASN A 61 -25.17 -5.90 -2.87
C ASN A 61 -24.08 -4.86 -2.63
N VAL A 62 -22.81 -5.29 -2.59
CA VAL A 62 -21.66 -4.40 -2.58
C VAL A 62 -21.45 -3.90 -4.01
N GLY A 63 -21.78 -2.64 -4.27
CA GLY A 63 -21.54 -2.03 -5.58
C GLY A 63 -20.04 -2.02 -5.91
N TYR A 64 -19.69 -2.33 -7.16
CA TYR A 64 -18.33 -2.16 -7.66
C TYR A 64 -18.17 -0.75 -8.21
N GLU A 65 -17.10 -0.09 -7.78
CA GLU A 65 -16.79 1.29 -8.16
C GLU A 65 -15.30 1.41 -8.43
N ALA A 66 -14.94 2.02 -9.54
CA ALA A 66 -13.58 2.43 -9.83
C ALA A 66 -13.38 3.86 -9.35
N VAL A 67 -12.25 4.10 -8.69
CA VAL A 67 -11.84 5.42 -8.21
C VAL A 67 -10.54 5.84 -8.90
N ASP A 68 -10.33 7.14 -9.07
CA ASP A 68 -9.13 7.65 -9.75
C ASP A 68 -7.87 7.54 -8.90
N GLU A 69 -8.03 7.64 -7.57
CA GLU A 69 -6.93 7.54 -6.61
C GLU A 69 -7.40 7.03 -5.24
N LEU A 70 -6.44 6.59 -4.42
CA LEU A 70 -6.66 6.29 -3.01
C LEU A 70 -6.22 7.48 -2.17
N PRO A 71 -7.13 8.22 -1.53
CA PRO A 71 -6.79 9.34 -0.65
C PRO A 71 -5.84 8.88 0.46
N LYS A 72 -4.99 9.78 0.94
CA LYS A 72 -4.11 9.52 2.07
C LYS A 72 -4.66 10.17 3.32
N GLU A 73 -4.57 9.44 4.43
CA GLU A 73 -5.06 9.89 5.73
C GLU A 73 -4.05 9.61 6.83
N ARG A 74 -3.99 10.50 7.82
CA ARG A 74 -3.13 10.35 8.99
C ARG A 74 -3.84 9.52 10.05
N HIS A 75 -3.10 8.62 10.70
CA HIS A 75 -3.61 7.83 11.81
C HIS A 75 -3.69 8.67 13.09
N GLU A 76 -4.75 8.49 13.90
CA GLU A 76 -4.89 9.14 15.21
C GLU A 76 -3.74 8.78 16.15
N SER A 77 -3.23 7.57 16.05
CA SER A 77 -2.06 7.11 16.81
C SER A 77 -1.07 6.37 15.90
N PRO A 78 0.26 6.63 16.05
CA PRO A 78 1.26 5.98 15.23
C PRO A 78 1.20 4.47 15.31
N MET A 79 1.43 3.80 14.18
CA MET A 79 1.51 2.34 14.08
C MET A 79 2.97 1.90 14.09
N LEU A 80 3.48 1.65 15.29
CA LEU A 80 4.88 1.29 15.49
C LEU A 80 5.16 -0.15 15.01
N SER A 81 6.42 -0.42 14.71
CA SER A 81 6.90 -1.80 14.55
C SER A 81 7.04 -2.46 15.92
N LEU A 82 7.09 -3.79 15.97
CA LEU A 82 7.35 -4.54 17.21
C LEU A 82 8.87 -4.75 17.41
N GLY A 83 9.30 -4.73 18.67
CA GLY A 83 10.55 -5.35 19.06
C GLY A 83 10.51 -6.84 18.71
N LYS A 84 11.65 -7.45 18.41
CA LYS A 84 11.68 -8.85 17.97
C LYS A 84 12.78 -9.63 18.67
N THR A 85 12.51 -10.92 18.94
CA THR A 85 13.48 -11.89 19.41
C THR A 85 13.35 -13.21 18.63
N LYS A 86 14.41 -14.02 18.63
CA LYS A 86 14.42 -15.41 18.13
C LYS A 86 14.65 -16.41 19.26
N SER A 87 14.87 -15.94 20.51
CA SER A 87 15.06 -16.77 21.69
C SER A 87 13.74 -17.00 22.41
N ARG A 88 13.39 -18.26 22.63
CA ARG A 88 12.22 -18.67 23.41
C ARG A 88 12.39 -18.32 24.90
N GLU A 89 13.60 -18.39 25.40
CA GLU A 89 13.95 -18.04 26.77
C GLU A 89 13.78 -16.53 26.99
N GLU A 90 14.27 -15.71 26.08
CA GLU A 90 14.10 -14.26 26.14
C GLU A 90 12.62 -13.88 26.08
N LEU A 91 11.82 -14.60 25.29
CA LEU A 91 10.37 -14.36 25.22
C LEU A 91 9.67 -14.72 26.53
N ARG A 92 10.07 -15.84 27.20
CA ARG A 92 9.58 -16.20 28.53
C ARG A 92 9.98 -15.16 29.59
N ASP A 93 11.25 -14.75 29.58
CA ASP A 93 11.79 -13.81 30.56
C ASP A 93 11.18 -12.40 30.40
N TRP A 94 10.72 -12.06 29.18
CA TRP A 94 10.01 -10.82 28.90
C TRP A 94 8.67 -10.71 29.66
N LEU A 95 8.02 -11.83 30.01
CA LEU A 95 6.76 -11.85 30.76
C LEU A 95 6.88 -11.23 32.16
N GLN A 96 8.04 -11.35 32.81
CA GLN A 96 8.29 -10.80 34.15
C GLN A 96 7.16 -11.15 35.16
N GLY A 97 6.68 -12.39 35.12
CA GLY A 97 5.60 -12.87 35.97
C GLY A 97 4.19 -12.43 35.59
N ASN A 98 4.01 -11.65 34.53
CA ASN A 98 2.71 -11.18 34.10
C ASN A 98 2.08 -12.14 33.06
N PRO A 99 0.77 -12.37 33.11
CA PRO A 99 0.08 -13.12 32.07
C PRO A 99 0.07 -12.33 30.74
N ALA A 100 0.06 -13.06 29.64
CA ALA A 100 0.05 -12.48 28.29
C ALA A 100 -0.77 -13.34 27.32
N ILE A 101 -1.01 -12.79 26.15
CA ILE A 101 -1.62 -13.48 25.02
C ILE A 101 -0.55 -13.74 23.96
N LEU A 102 -0.39 -14.98 23.55
CA LEU A 102 0.45 -15.40 22.42
C LEU A 102 -0.46 -15.63 21.20
N SER A 103 -0.17 -14.98 20.10
CA SER A 103 -0.97 -15.05 18.86
C SER A 103 -0.08 -15.21 17.63
N TRP A 104 -0.68 -15.64 16.50
CA TRP A 104 0.01 -15.59 15.21
C TRP A 104 0.43 -14.16 14.86
N LYS A 105 1.61 -14.02 14.32
CA LYS A 105 2.06 -12.82 13.62
C LYS A 105 1.76 -12.99 12.15
N LEU A 106 0.55 -12.57 11.75
CA LEU A 106 0.11 -12.69 10.37
C LEU A 106 0.96 -11.84 9.43
N ASP A 107 1.17 -12.33 8.22
CA ASP A 107 1.98 -11.68 7.19
C ASP A 107 1.13 -11.25 6.00
N GLY A 108 0.62 -10.04 6.07
CA GLY A 108 -0.26 -9.44 5.08
C GLY A 108 -0.08 -7.94 4.97
N LEU A 109 -1.19 -7.21 5.06
CA LEU A 109 -1.21 -5.74 5.10
C LEU A 109 -2.03 -5.27 6.30
N THR A 110 -1.39 -4.54 7.20
CA THR A 110 -2.08 -3.98 8.37
C THR A 110 -3.06 -2.88 7.97
N ILE A 111 -4.28 -2.96 8.47
CA ILE A 111 -5.39 -2.03 8.22
C ILE A 111 -6.00 -1.57 9.53
N VAL A 112 -6.34 -0.28 9.59
CA VAL A 112 -7.16 0.33 10.64
C VAL A 112 -8.59 0.43 10.12
N LEU A 113 -9.55 -0.09 10.88
CA LEU A 113 -10.97 0.02 10.59
C LEU A 113 -11.63 0.93 11.61
N THR A 114 -12.51 1.80 11.12
CA THR A 114 -13.36 2.65 11.95
C THR A 114 -14.81 2.37 11.62
N TYR A 115 -15.60 2.08 12.66
CA TYR A 115 -17.04 1.92 12.58
C TYR A 115 -17.71 3.05 13.36
N ARG A 116 -18.80 3.57 12.79
CA ARG A 116 -19.66 4.56 13.45
C ARG A 116 -21.12 4.15 13.24
N GLU A 117 -21.93 4.31 14.25
CA GLU A 117 -23.35 3.94 14.19
C GLU A 117 -23.59 2.50 13.69
N GLY A 118 -22.70 1.59 14.08
CA GLY A 118 -22.75 0.18 13.66
C GLY A 118 -22.36 -0.10 12.21
N LYS A 119 -21.83 0.86 11.46
CA LYS A 119 -21.46 0.69 10.04
C LYS A 119 -19.97 0.94 9.81
N LEU A 120 -19.39 0.21 8.84
CA LEU A 120 -18.03 0.49 8.41
C LEU A 120 -17.97 1.89 7.77
N ALA A 121 -17.39 2.83 8.52
CA ALA A 121 -17.20 4.21 8.07
C ALA A 121 -15.91 4.37 7.26
N LYS A 122 -14.80 3.71 7.71
CA LYS A 122 -13.50 3.94 7.10
C LYS A 122 -12.57 2.73 7.27
N ALA A 123 -11.70 2.51 6.25
CA ALA A 123 -10.58 1.57 6.29
C ALA A 123 -9.33 2.26 5.74
N VAL A 124 -8.22 2.21 6.48
CA VAL A 124 -6.96 2.90 6.13
C VAL A 124 -5.78 1.92 6.27
N THR A 125 -4.91 1.84 5.26
CA THR A 125 -3.69 1.02 5.34
C THR A 125 -2.71 1.62 6.34
N ARG A 126 -1.81 0.79 6.89
CA ARG A 126 -0.74 1.27 7.79
C ARG A 126 0.12 2.37 7.15
N GLY A 127 0.40 2.26 5.85
CA GLY A 127 1.33 3.16 5.16
C GLY A 127 2.71 3.17 5.82
N ASN A 128 3.24 4.35 6.10
CA ASN A 128 4.51 4.52 6.82
C ASN A 128 4.39 4.46 8.35
N GLY A 129 3.20 4.18 8.87
CA GLY A 129 2.86 4.16 10.30
C GLY A 129 2.24 5.46 10.82
N GLU A 130 2.34 6.55 10.10
CA GLU A 130 1.69 7.84 10.40
C GLU A 130 0.60 8.18 9.38
N ILE A 131 0.85 7.89 8.10
CA ILE A 131 -0.06 8.18 6.99
C ILE A 131 -0.29 6.90 6.20
N GLY A 132 -1.55 6.56 5.96
CA GLY A 132 -1.99 5.43 5.15
C GLY A 132 -2.90 5.84 3.99
N GLU A 133 -3.22 4.90 3.11
CA GLU A 133 -4.17 5.08 2.00
C GLU A 133 -5.56 4.66 2.45
N VAL A 134 -6.57 5.47 2.15
CA VAL A 134 -7.98 5.13 2.42
C VAL A 134 -8.45 4.12 1.40
N ILE A 135 -8.82 2.93 1.88
CA ILE A 135 -9.19 1.77 1.05
C ILE A 135 -10.59 1.25 1.40
N THR A 136 -11.47 2.12 1.86
CA THR A 136 -12.80 1.74 2.37
C THR A 136 -13.62 0.98 1.31
N ASN A 137 -13.57 1.40 0.04
CA ASN A 137 -14.22 0.69 -1.05
C ASN A 137 -13.72 -0.74 -1.20
N ASN A 138 -12.40 -0.94 -1.14
CA ASN A 138 -11.80 -2.27 -1.25
C ASN A 138 -12.13 -3.12 -0.02
N ALA A 139 -12.07 -2.53 1.19
CA ALA A 139 -12.38 -3.23 2.43
C ALA A 139 -13.81 -3.76 2.48
N ARG A 140 -14.76 -3.07 1.85
CA ARG A 140 -16.16 -3.54 1.72
C ARG A 140 -16.31 -4.86 0.97
N THR A 141 -15.28 -5.29 0.25
CA THR A 141 -15.27 -6.54 -0.52
C THR A 141 -14.51 -7.66 0.18
N PHE A 142 -13.98 -7.45 1.39
CA PHE A 142 -13.26 -8.49 2.13
C PHE A 142 -14.21 -9.60 2.58
N LYS A 143 -13.83 -10.85 2.33
CA LYS A 143 -14.70 -12.03 2.51
C LYS A 143 -15.34 -12.17 3.88
N ASN A 144 -14.64 -11.81 4.95
CA ASN A 144 -15.06 -12.05 6.32
C ASN A 144 -15.25 -10.77 7.15
N LEU A 145 -15.27 -9.61 6.49
CA LEU A 145 -15.41 -8.34 7.18
C LEU A 145 -16.89 -8.02 7.42
N PRO A 146 -17.35 -7.76 8.66
CA PRO A 146 -18.70 -7.28 8.89
C PRO A 146 -18.84 -5.84 8.38
N LEU A 147 -19.82 -5.56 7.52
CA LEU A 147 -20.16 -4.19 7.09
C LEU A 147 -21.01 -3.47 8.11
N ASN A 148 -21.85 -4.22 8.82
CA ASN A 148 -22.66 -3.75 9.94
C ASN A 148 -22.34 -4.58 11.18
N ILE A 149 -22.35 -3.93 12.34
CA ILE A 149 -22.11 -4.51 13.65
C ILE A 149 -23.21 -4.07 14.62
N SER A 150 -23.40 -4.80 15.71
CA SER A 150 -24.43 -4.47 16.72
C SER A 150 -24.06 -3.29 17.61
N TYR A 151 -22.76 -3.04 17.81
CA TYR A 151 -22.26 -1.91 18.59
C TYR A 151 -22.39 -0.60 17.82
N THR A 152 -23.08 0.39 18.38
CA THR A 152 -23.38 1.67 17.71
C THR A 152 -22.44 2.81 18.08
N GLY A 153 -21.57 2.62 19.08
CA GLY A 153 -20.53 3.59 19.43
C GLY A 153 -19.42 3.61 18.39
N GLU A 154 -18.48 4.54 18.55
CA GLU A 154 -17.28 4.55 17.71
C GLU A 154 -16.37 3.37 18.07
N LEU A 155 -16.10 2.52 17.09
CA LEU A 155 -15.20 1.38 17.21
C LEU A 155 -14.00 1.58 16.27
N ILE A 156 -12.79 1.56 16.84
CA ILE A 156 -11.54 1.57 16.06
C ILE A 156 -10.74 0.32 16.41
N LEU A 157 -10.38 -0.43 15.39
CA LEU A 157 -9.60 -1.66 15.55
C LEU A 157 -8.51 -1.77 14.50
N ARG A 158 -7.49 -2.55 14.79
CA ARG A 158 -6.40 -2.91 13.87
C ARG A 158 -6.42 -4.39 13.60
N GLY A 159 -6.12 -4.75 12.37
CA GLY A 159 -5.99 -6.15 11.97
C GLY A 159 -5.13 -6.28 10.74
N GLU A 160 -4.92 -7.52 10.34
CA GLU A 160 -4.15 -7.85 9.16
C GLU A 160 -5.07 -8.33 8.05
N ALA A 161 -4.99 -7.70 6.89
CA ALA A 161 -5.58 -8.20 5.67
C ALA A 161 -4.63 -9.23 5.05
N VAL A 162 -5.16 -10.39 4.71
CA VAL A 162 -4.38 -11.52 4.17
C VAL A 162 -5.10 -12.19 3.02
N ILE A 163 -4.35 -12.87 2.17
CA ILE A 163 -4.82 -13.87 1.21
C ILE A 163 -4.19 -15.18 1.63
N THR A 164 -4.98 -16.25 1.73
CA THR A 164 -4.50 -17.57 2.15
C THR A 164 -3.55 -18.17 1.12
N TYR A 165 -2.73 -19.13 1.52
CA TYR A 165 -1.85 -19.85 0.57
C TYR A 165 -2.65 -20.54 -0.52
N SER A 166 -3.77 -21.18 -0.18
CA SER A 166 -4.66 -21.85 -1.13
C SER A 166 -5.28 -20.90 -2.16
N ASP A 167 -5.77 -19.71 -1.73
CA ASP A 167 -6.27 -18.67 -2.65
C ASP A 167 -5.13 -18.07 -3.49
N PHE A 168 -3.95 -17.90 -2.92
CA PHE A 168 -2.76 -17.41 -3.62
C PHE A 168 -2.34 -18.35 -4.76
N GLU A 169 -2.25 -19.64 -4.50
CA GLU A 169 -1.91 -20.63 -5.52
C GLU A 169 -2.93 -20.66 -6.67
N LYS A 170 -4.22 -20.62 -6.33
CA LYS A 170 -5.30 -20.57 -7.32
C LYS A 170 -5.17 -19.31 -8.20
N ILE A 171 -5.06 -18.13 -7.59
CA ILE A 171 -4.97 -16.84 -8.31
C ILE A 171 -3.72 -16.78 -9.16
N ASN A 172 -2.55 -17.18 -8.63
CA ASN A 172 -1.31 -17.23 -9.40
C ASN A 172 -1.35 -18.27 -10.53
N GLY A 173 -2.08 -19.37 -10.35
CA GLY A 173 -2.30 -20.36 -11.40
C GLY A 173 -3.09 -19.84 -12.59
N GLU A 174 -3.97 -18.87 -12.37
CA GLU A 174 -4.77 -18.21 -13.42
C GLU A 174 -3.99 -17.14 -14.19
N ILE A 175 -2.86 -16.65 -13.66
CA ILE A 175 -1.99 -15.67 -14.33
C ILE A 175 -1.13 -16.40 -15.36
N ALA A 176 -1.39 -16.16 -16.64
CA ALA A 176 -0.70 -16.80 -17.74
C ALA A 176 0.77 -16.38 -17.86
N ASP A 177 1.07 -15.09 -17.62
CA ASP A 177 2.42 -14.55 -17.67
C ASP A 177 3.19 -14.91 -16.40
N ALA A 178 4.25 -15.71 -16.52
CA ALA A 178 5.07 -16.16 -15.38
C ALA A 178 5.71 -14.99 -14.61
N GLU A 179 6.05 -13.89 -15.29
CA GLU A 179 6.68 -12.73 -14.65
C GLU A 179 5.66 -11.78 -14.01
N ALA A 180 4.39 -11.84 -14.43
CA ALA A 180 3.29 -11.13 -13.81
C ALA A 180 2.81 -11.82 -12.52
N LYS A 181 3.26 -13.04 -12.23
CA LYS A 181 2.89 -13.78 -11.01
C LYS A 181 3.42 -13.09 -9.76
N TYR A 182 2.59 -13.07 -8.75
CA TYR A 182 2.98 -12.55 -7.45
C TYR A 182 3.97 -13.49 -6.76
N LYS A 183 4.96 -12.93 -6.07
CA LYS A 183 6.03 -13.72 -5.43
C LYS A 183 5.57 -14.41 -4.15
N ASN A 184 4.55 -13.87 -3.47
CA ASN A 184 4.03 -14.39 -2.21
C ASN A 184 2.63 -13.84 -1.92
N PRO A 185 1.89 -14.45 -0.96
CA PRO A 185 0.55 -14.01 -0.57
C PRO A 185 0.50 -12.55 -0.08
N ARG A 186 1.52 -12.09 0.66
CA ARG A 186 1.59 -10.72 1.16
C ARG A 186 1.62 -9.69 0.01
N ASN A 187 2.45 -9.94 -1.02
CA ASN A 187 2.54 -9.05 -2.18
C ASN A 187 1.23 -9.03 -2.97
N LEU A 188 0.59 -10.19 -3.15
CA LEU A 188 -0.73 -10.28 -3.77
C LEU A 188 -1.77 -9.52 -2.93
N CYS A 189 -1.80 -9.71 -1.61
CA CYS A 189 -2.72 -9.00 -0.72
C CYS A 189 -2.51 -7.49 -0.78
N SER A 190 -1.28 -7.02 -0.64
CA SER A 190 -0.95 -5.59 -0.70
C SER A 190 -1.36 -4.96 -2.04
N GLY A 191 -1.11 -5.65 -3.17
CA GLY A 191 -1.56 -5.21 -4.48
C GLY A 191 -3.08 -5.24 -4.64
N SER A 192 -3.75 -6.22 -4.04
CA SER A 192 -5.22 -6.38 -4.11
C SER A 192 -5.97 -5.31 -3.33
N VAL A 193 -5.52 -5.02 -2.11
CA VAL A 193 -6.15 -4.03 -1.22
C VAL A 193 -6.02 -2.61 -1.77
N ARG A 194 -5.04 -2.35 -2.62
CA ARG A 194 -4.76 -1.03 -3.20
C ARG A 194 -5.26 -0.88 -4.64
N GLN A 195 -6.15 -1.75 -5.11
CA GLN A 195 -6.74 -1.61 -6.43
C GLN A 195 -7.63 -0.37 -6.50
N LEU A 196 -7.64 0.30 -7.65
CA LEU A 196 -8.54 1.41 -7.90
C LEU A 196 -9.96 0.93 -8.23
N ASN A 197 -10.09 -0.27 -8.78
CA ASN A 197 -11.36 -0.97 -8.96
C ASN A 197 -11.49 -2.08 -7.91
N ASN A 198 -12.48 -1.96 -7.03
CA ASN A 198 -12.71 -2.90 -5.93
C ASN A 198 -13.27 -4.26 -6.39
N GLU A 199 -13.74 -4.39 -7.63
CA GLU A 199 -14.10 -5.69 -8.22
C GLU A 199 -12.90 -6.63 -8.29
N ILE A 200 -11.71 -6.09 -8.59
CA ILE A 200 -10.46 -6.87 -8.60
C ILE A 200 -10.15 -7.38 -7.18
N THR A 201 -10.34 -6.53 -6.17
CA THR A 201 -10.16 -6.92 -4.77
C THR A 201 -11.14 -8.03 -4.37
N ALA A 202 -12.42 -7.92 -4.76
CA ALA A 202 -13.46 -8.90 -4.48
C ALA A 202 -13.11 -10.30 -5.02
N ARG A 203 -12.57 -10.38 -6.23
CA ARG A 203 -12.15 -11.65 -6.87
C ARG A 203 -10.94 -12.31 -6.21
N ARG A 204 -10.18 -11.57 -5.40
CA ARG A 204 -8.93 -12.04 -4.79
C ARG A 204 -9.08 -12.57 -3.37
N ASN A 205 -10.29 -12.71 -2.87
CA ASN A 205 -10.62 -13.36 -1.61
C ASN A 205 -9.86 -12.82 -0.38
N VAL A 206 -9.64 -11.50 -0.30
CA VAL A 206 -8.99 -10.89 0.85
C VAL A 206 -9.80 -11.16 2.12
N ARG A 207 -9.13 -11.57 3.19
CA ARG A 207 -9.68 -11.76 4.54
C ARG A 207 -9.03 -10.82 5.53
N PHE A 208 -9.76 -10.48 6.58
CA PHE A 208 -9.28 -9.60 7.65
C PHE A 208 -9.31 -10.30 8.99
N PHE A 209 -8.25 -10.20 9.77
CA PHE A 209 -8.16 -10.74 11.13
C PHE A 209 -7.76 -9.64 12.10
N ALA A 210 -8.63 -9.34 13.04
CA ALA A 210 -8.39 -8.34 14.09
C ALA A 210 -7.33 -8.84 15.08
N PHE A 211 -6.40 -7.98 15.45
CA PHE A 211 -5.39 -8.28 16.48
C PHE A 211 -5.27 -7.20 17.58
N THR A 212 -5.93 -6.06 17.42
CA THR A 212 -5.94 -5.01 18.46
C THR A 212 -7.22 -4.20 18.38
N LEU A 213 -7.91 -4.06 19.51
CA LEU A 213 -8.94 -3.06 19.69
C LEU A 213 -8.28 -1.77 20.17
N VAL A 214 -8.48 -0.67 19.44
CA VAL A 214 -7.91 0.65 19.75
C VAL A 214 -8.87 1.48 20.59
N LYS A 215 -10.17 1.49 20.19
CA LYS A 215 -11.21 2.29 20.84
C LYS A 215 -12.56 1.59 20.76
N ALA A 216 -13.28 1.53 21.87
CA ALA A 216 -14.70 1.21 21.94
C ALA A 216 -15.29 2.07 23.06
N ALA A 217 -15.92 3.19 22.70
CA ALA A 217 -16.39 4.17 23.67
C ALA A 217 -17.48 3.59 24.58
N GLY A 218 -17.32 3.73 25.90
CA GLY A 218 -18.31 3.30 26.89
C GLY A 218 -18.36 1.78 27.19
N VAL A 219 -17.38 1.00 26.67
CA VAL A 219 -17.25 -0.44 27.01
C VAL A 219 -16.14 -0.62 28.04
N ASP A 220 -16.46 -1.29 29.14
CA ASP A 220 -15.49 -1.69 30.16
C ASP A 220 -15.00 -3.13 29.86
N PHE A 221 -13.72 -3.28 29.59
CA PHE A 221 -13.09 -4.59 29.35
C PHE A 221 -12.45 -5.20 30.58
N HIS A 222 -12.67 -4.64 31.77
CA HIS A 222 -12.13 -5.14 33.04
C HIS A 222 -10.62 -5.37 33.00
N ASP A 223 -9.89 -4.48 32.31
CA ASP A 223 -8.43 -4.53 32.12
C ASP A 223 -7.92 -5.76 31.35
N SER A 224 -8.74 -6.41 30.52
CA SER A 224 -8.43 -7.66 29.83
C SER A 224 -8.41 -7.50 28.31
N LYS A 225 -7.30 -7.91 27.66
CA LYS A 225 -7.19 -8.04 26.19
C LYS A 225 -8.05 -9.18 25.67
N GLU A 226 -8.16 -10.28 26.40
CA GLU A 226 -9.04 -11.40 26.06
C GLU A 226 -10.50 -10.93 25.95
N ALA A 227 -10.94 -10.08 26.90
CA ALA A 227 -12.26 -9.47 26.84
C ALA A 227 -12.44 -8.56 25.61
N GLN A 228 -11.38 -7.86 25.18
CA GLN A 228 -11.41 -7.09 23.93
C GLN A 228 -11.58 -8.00 22.69
N PHE A 229 -10.89 -9.13 22.65
CA PHE A 229 -11.03 -10.10 21.57
C PHE A 229 -12.41 -10.75 21.56
N ALA A 230 -12.92 -11.15 22.71
CA ALA A 230 -14.28 -11.68 22.82
C ALA A 230 -15.33 -10.68 22.34
N PHE A 231 -15.19 -9.40 22.70
CA PHE A 231 -16.07 -8.33 22.22
C PHE A 231 -16.00 -8.19 20.67
N LEU A 232 -14.81 -8.22 20.07
CA LEU A 232 -14.68 -8.16 18.62
C LEU A 232 -15.33 -9.37 17.93
N GLN A 233 -15.20 -10.57 18.50
CA GLN A 233 -15.88 -11.77 17.99
C GLN A 233 -17.40 -11.65 18.10
N GLU A 234 -17.93 -11.06 19.17
CA GLU A 234 -19.36 -10.77 19.33
C GLU A 234 -19.88 -9.75 18.31
N GLN A 235 -19.00 -8.88 17.77
CA GLN A 235 -19.33 -7.97 16.68
C GLN A 235 -19.17 -8.61 15.30
N GLY A 236 -18.81 -9.89 15.19
CA GLY A 236 -18.67 -10.63 13.94
C GLY A 236 -17.27 -10.64 13.35
N PHE A 237 -16.30 -9.97 13.96
CA PHE A 237 -14.93 -9.98 13.46
C PHE A 237 -14.27 -11.36 13.65
N ALA A 238 -13.50 -11.78 12.65
CA ALA A 238 -12.50 -12.80 12.86
C ALA A 238 -11.32 -12.19 13.64
N VAL A 239 -10.96 -12.80 14.75
CA VAL A 239 -9.80 -12.41 15.57
C VAL A 239 -8.66 -13.37 15.28
N VAL A 240 -7.42 -12.88 15.32
CA VAL A 240 -6.23 -13.73 15.17
C VAL A 240 -6.26 -14.88 16.20
N GLU A 241 -5.90 -16.09 15.76
CA GLU A 241 -5.80 -17.23 16.69
C GLU A 241 -4.77 -16.93 17.79
N HIS A 242 -5.15 -17.13 19.03
CA HIS A 242 -4.37 -16.76 20.18
C HIS A 242 -4.60 -17.71 21.36
N VAL A 243 -3.71 -17.68 22.33
CA VAL A 243 -3.76 -18.47 23.57
C VAL A 243 -3.21 -17.65 24.72
N ALA A 244 -3.87 -17.76 25.90
CA ALA A 244 -3.38 -17.16 27.13
C ALA A 244 -2.13 -17.93 27.62
N VAL A 245 -1.08 -17.19 27.97
CA VAL A 245 0.19 -17.76 28.42
C VAL A 245 0.72 -17.12 29.70
N THR A 246 1.51 -17.91 30.43
CA THR A 246 2.30 -17.51 31.58
C THR A 246 3.72 -18.02 31.40
N GLU A 247 4.66 -17.67 32.29
CA GLU A 247 6.03 -18.21 32.27
C GLU A 247 6.08 -19.76 32.31
N GLU A 248 5.05 -20.40 32.86
CA GLU A 248 5.00 -21.86 33.01
C GLU A 248 4.66 -22.59 31.70
N ASN A 249 3.77 -21.99 30.84
CA ASN A 249 3.24 -22.68 29.67
C ASN A 249 3.66 -22.07 28.32
N ILE A 250 4.34 -20.91 28.32
CA ILE A 250 4.69 -20.23 27.07
C ILE A 250 5.54 -21.08 26.13
N LEU A 251 6.49 -21.85 26.66
CA LEU A 251 7.37 -22.68 25.83
C LEU A 251 6.59 -23.79 25.11
N SER A 252 5.67 -24.46 25.81
CA SER A 252 4.79 -25.45 25.19
C SER A 252 3.80 -24.82 24.20
N ALA A 253 3.31 -23.62 24.50
CA ALA A 253 2.45 -22.90 23.55
C ALA A 253 3.20 -22.54 22.26
N ILE A 254 4.46 -22.13 22.32
CA ILE A 254 5.30 -21.88 21.14
C ILE A 254 5.46 -23.18 20.32
N GLU A 255 5.72 -24.33 20.98
CA GLU A 255 5.83 -25.63 20.30
C GLU A 255 4.52 -26.02 19.60
N ASP A 256 3.37 -25.78 20.22
CA ASP A 256 2.06 -26.05 19.62
C ASP A 256 1.84 -25.20 18.34
N PHE A 257 2.22 -23.92 18.35
CA PHE A 257 2.16 -23.08 17.16
C PHE A 257 3.16 -23.54 16.08
N GLU A 258 4.35 -23.98 16.48
CA GLU A 258 5.39 -24.50 15.57
C GLU A 258 4.93 -25.77 14.84
N HIS A 259 4.20 -26.65 15.52
CA HIS A 259 3.59 -27.82 14.86
C HIS A 259 2.43 -27.47 13.93
N LYS A 260 1.70 -26.39 14.23
CA LYS A 260 0.58 -25.95 13.39
C LYS A 260 1.03 -25.26 12.12
N ILE A 261 2.19 -24.56 12.09
CA ILE A 261 2.60 -23.69 10.99
C ILE A 261 2.71 -24.43 9.65
N GLU A 262 3.10 -25.71 9.64
CA GLU A 262 3.24 -26.53 8.43
C GLU A 262 1.92 -26.70 7.67
N HIS A 263 0.78 -26.60 8.36
CA HIS A 263 -0.56 -26.80 7.79
C HIS A 263 -1.44 -25.57 7.92
N TYR A 264 -0.87 -24.44 8.35
CA TYR A 264 -1.62 -23.20 8.56
C TYR A 264 -1.73 -22.43 7.25
N ASP A 265 -2.95 -22.37 6.70
CA ASP A 265 -3.22 -21.77 5.39
C ASP A 265 -3.12 -20.22 5.38
N ILE A 266 -3.03 -19.59 6.56
CA ILE A 266 -2.92 -18.14 6.68
C ILE A 266 -1.44 -17.74 6.81
N PRO A 267 -0.91 -16.86 5.93
CA PRO A 267 0.48 -16.43 5.99
C PRO A 267 0.86 -15.84 7.35
N SER A 268 1.93 -16.38 7.96
CA SER A 268 2.45 -15.92 9.24
C SER A 268 3.98 -15.99 9.25
N ASP A 269 4.64 -14.99 9.86
CA ASP A 269 6.10 -14.89 9.94
C ASP A 269 6.63 -15.01 11.38
N GLY A 270 5.82 -15.52 12.30
CA GLY A 270 6.15 -15.70 13.70
C GLY A 270 4.96 -15.60 14.63
N LEU A 271 5.21 -15.21 15.86
CA LEU A 271 4.21 -15.01 16.90
C LEU A 271 4.32 -13.60 17.48
N VAL A 272 3.25 -13.13 18.12
CA VAL A 272 3.23 -11.89 18.90
C VAL A 272 2.82 -12.22 20.32
N LEU A 273 3.62 -11.80 21.29
CA LEU A 273 3.32 -11.86 22.71
C LEU A 273 2.91 -10.45 23.16
N THR A 274 1.74 -10.35 23.79
CA THR A 274 1.18 -9.07 24.27
C THR A 274 0.67 -9.27 25.69
N TYR A 275 0.99 -8.36 26.61
CA TYR A 275 0.47 -8.45 27.98
C TYR A 275 -1.06 -8.46 28.02
N GLU A 276 -1.63 -9.31 28.87
CA GLU A 276 -3.08 -9.45 29.06
C GLU A 276 -3.69 -8.21 29.69
N SER A 277 -3.05 -7.63 30.71
CA SER A 277 -3.51 -6.41 31.36
C SER A 277 -3.29 -5.18 30.44
N ILE A 278 -4.38 -4.51 30.10
CA ILE A 278 -4.38 -3.29 29.27
C ILE A 278 -3.66 -2.16 29.99
N SER A 279 -3.98 -1.95 31.27
CA SER A 279 -3.40 -0.87 32.08
C SER A 279 -1.91 -1.06 32.30
N TYR A 280 -1.48 -2.30 32.58
CA TYR A 280 -0.06 -2.62 32.68
C TYR A 280 0.67 -2.34 31.38
N GLY A 281 0.17 -2.84 30.25
CA GLY A 281 0.75 -2.59 28.93
C GLY A 281 0.87 -1.08 28.64
N GLN A 282 -0.16 -0.31 28.89
CA GLN A 282 -0.14 1.15 28.71
C GLN A 282 0.88 1.85 29.63
N SER A 283 1.07 1.36 30.86
CA SER A 283 2.02 1.93 31.82
C SER A 283 3.47 1.82 31.37
N LEU A 284 3.81 0.79 30.57
CA LEU A 284 5.14 0.57 30.03
C LEU A 284 5.53 1.57 28.95
N GLY A 285 4.54 2.21 28.32
CA GLY A 285 4.74 3.18 27.26
C GLY A 285 5.41 2.59 26.02
N ARG A 286 6.19 3.42 25.32
CA ARG A 286 6.84 3.06 24.06
C ARG A 286 8.23 3.66 23.95
N THR A 287 9.06 3.07 23.11
CA THR A 287 10.28 3.70 22.60
C THR A 287 9.94 4.56 21.36
N ALA A 288 10.91 5.23 20.76
CA ALA A 288 10.73 5.92 19.48
C ALA A 288 10.31 4.96 18.34
N LYS A 289 10.63 3.66 18.45
CA LYS A 289 10.42 2.67 17.39
C LYS A 289 9.40 1.59 17.73
N PHE A 290 9.28 1.20 19.01
CA PHE A 290 8.54 0.01 19.45
C PHE A 290 7.65 0.31 20.66
N PRO A 291 6.44 -0.27 20.73
CA PRO A 291 5.67 -0.35 21.96
C PRO A 291 6.39 -1.31 22.93
N ARG A 292 6.15 -1.17 24.23
CA ARG A 292 6.73 -2.05 25.24
C ARG A 292 5.75 -3.08 25.78
N ASP A 293 4.50 -3.00 25.38
CA ASP A 293 3.43 -3.92 25.76
C ASP A 293 3.39 -5.18 24.90
N SER A 294 4.17 -5.22 23.81
CA SER A 294 4.16 -6.32 22.87
C SER A 294 5.55 -6.57 22.28
N ILE A 295 5.86 -7.84 22.03
CA ILE A 295 7.11 -8.29 21.39
C ILE A 295 6.79 -9.36 20.36
N ALA A 296 7.50 -9.34 19.22
CA ALA A 296 7.40 -10.38 18.19
C ALA A 296 8.45 -11.47 18.41
N PHE A 297 8.03 -12.72 18.33
CA PHE A 297 8.90 -13.87 18.21
C PHE A 297 8.97 -14.29 16.75
N LYS A 298 10.18 -14.44 16.23
CA LYS A 298 10.43 -14.97 14.89
C LYS A 298 11.20 -16.27 14.98
N TRP A 299 10.82 -17.23 14.14
CA TRP A 299 11.58 -18.47 14.02
C TRP A 299 13.03 -18.16 13.61
N ALA A 300 13.95 -19.02 14.00
CA ALA A 300 15.33 -18.92 13.54
C ALA A 300 15.36 -19.10 12.02
N ASP A 301 16.13 -18.24 11.32
CA ASP A 301 16.29 -18.41 9.88
C ASP A 301 16.99 -19.74 9.60
N GLU A 302 16.45 -20.50 8.66
CA GLU A 302 17.12 -21.69 8.15
C GLU A 302 18.31 -21.25 7.31
N LEU A 303 19.53 -21.70 7.67
CA LEU A 303 20.74 -21.47 6.89
C LEU A 303 21.08 -22.72 6.07
N ARG A 304 21.39 -22.53 4.79
CA ARG A 304 21.87 -23.59 3.89
C ARG A 304 23.17 -23.17 3.22
N GLU A 305 24.12 -24.09 3.18
CA GLU A 305 25.35 -23.93 2.42
C GLU A 305 25.12 -24.24 0.96
N THR A 306 25.72 -23.42 0.10
CA THR A 306 25.72 -23.61 -1.36
C THR A 306 26.99 -23.03 -1.96
N THR A 307 27.18 -23.23 -3.28
CA THR A 307 28.34 -22.72 -4.02
C THR A 307 27.90 -21.60 -4.97
N LEU A 308 28.56 -20.46 -4.88
CA LEU A 308 28.34 -19.32 -5.79
C LEU A 308 28.86 -19.66 -7.19
N LYS A 309 27.96 -19.66 -8.19
CA LYS A 309 28.28 -19.98 -9.59
C LYS A 309 28.64 -18.75 -10.39
N GLU A 310 27.85 -17.67 -10.22
CA GLU A 310 27.92 -16.47 -11.03
C GLU A 310 27.36 -15.28 -10.25
N VAL A 311 27.77 -14.07 -10.63
CA VAL A 311 27.08 -12.85 -10.24
C VAL A 311 26.54 -12.19 -11.51
N GLU A 312 25.24 -12.23 -11.66
CA GLU A 312 24.51 -11.60 -12.76
C GLU A 312 24.30 -10.11 -12.45
N TRP A 313 24.42 -9.28 -13.45
CA TRP A 313 24.25 -7.82 -13.30
C TRP A 313 23.02 -7.35 -14.06
N SER A 314 22.03 -6.86 -13.33
CA SER A 314 20.72 -6.44 -13.87
C SER A 314 20.56 -4.93 -13.83
N ALA A 315 20.31 -4.32 -15.00
CA ALA A 315 20.11 -2.88 -15.12
C ALA A 315 18.65 -2.48 -14.85
N SER A 316 18.46 -1.37 -14.10
CA SER A 316 17.15 -0.77 -13.80
C SER A 316 16.86 0.46 -14.67
N ARG A 317 15.63 1.00 -14.58
CA ARG A 317 15.19 2.21 -15.28
C ARG A 317 16.04 3.45 -14.97
N THR A 318 16.60 3.54 -13.78
CA THR A 318 17.46 4.65 -13.38
C THR A 318 18.90 4.49 -13.88
N GLY A 319 19.18 3.38 -14.57
CA GLY A 319 20.51 2.98 -14.97
C GLY A 319 21.31 2.32 -13.85
N LEU A 320 20.76 2.16 -12.65
CA LEU A 320 21.39 1.39 -11.57
C LEU A 320 21.52 -0.07 -12.00
N ILE A 321 22.70 -0.63 -11.85
CA ILE A 321 23.01 -2.02 -12.19
C ILE A 321 23.24 -2.78 -10.89
N ASN A 322 22.34 -3.70 -10.58
CA ASN A 322 22.36 -4.46 -9.34
C ASN A 322 23.00 -5.83 -9.51
N PRO A 323 23.90 -6.26 -8.60
CA PRO A 323 24.43 -7.62 -8.58
C PRO A 323 23.40 -8.59 -7.99
N VAL A 324 23.26 -9.74 -8.64
CA VAL A 324 22.43 -10.87 -8.21
C VAL A 324 23.31 -12.10 -8.18
N ALA A 325 23.46 -12.71 -7.01
CA ALA A 325 24.21 -13.95 -6.85
C ALA A 325 23.40 -15.13 -7.39
N ILE A 326 23.99 -15.92 -8.26
CA ILE A 326 23.48 -17.19 -8.76
C ILE A 326 24.31 -18.30 -8.13
N PHE A 327 23.65 -19.27 -7.51
CA PHE A 327 24.31 -20.36 -6.78
C PHE A 327 23.68 -21.72 -7.08
N GLU A 328 24.33 -22.80 -6.66
CA GLU A 328 23.76 -24.14 -6.76
C GLU A 328 22.39 -24.16 -6.05
N PRO A 329 21.35 -24.72 -6.71
CA PRO A 329 20.02 -24.78 -6.10
C PRO A 329 20.04 -25.49 -4.76
N VAL A 330 19.39 -24.91 -3.76
CA VAL A 330 19.22 -25.50 -2.43
C VAL A 330 17.78 -25.41 -1.98
N GLU A 331 17.33 -26.43 -1.26
CA GLU A 331 16.04 -26.40 -0.58
C GLU A 331 16.14 -25.51 0.67
N LEU A 332 15.25 -24.53 0.78
CA LEU A 332 15.22 -23.56 1.86
C LEU A 332 13.77 -23.21 2.19
N GLU A 333 13.33 -23.54 3.40
CA GLU A 333 11.95 -23.29 3.86
C GLU A 333 10.90 -23.76 2.83
N GLY A 334 11.02 -25.04 2.41
CA GLY A 334 10.05 -25.72 1.53
C GLY A 334 10.05 -25.28 0.07
N THR A 335 10.99 -24.45 -0.37
CA THR A 335 11.16 -24.09 -1.79
C THR A 335 12.60 -24.17 -2.23
N THR A 336 12.82 -24.47 -3.52
CA THR A 336 14.15 -24.45 -4.14
C THR A 336 14.53 -23.01 -4.48
N VAL A 337 15.68 -22.55 -3.97
CA VAL A 337 16.24 -21.24 -4.28
C VAL A 337 17.61 -21.38 -4.94
N SER A 338 17.91 -20.51 -5.91
CA SER A 338 19.18 -20.49 -6.64
C SER A 338 19.70 -19.08 -6.91
N ARG A 339 18.98 -18.05 -6.42
CA ARG A 339 19.29 -16.64 -6.66
C ARG A 339 19.09 -15.83 -5.39
N ALA A 340 19.99 -14.87 -5.13
CA ALA A 340 19.86 -13.91 -4.04
C ALA A 340 20.31 -12.51 -4.49
N SER A 341 19.60 -11.47 -4.06
CA SER A 341 20.05 -10.09 -4.29
C SER A 341 21.28 -9.78 -3.44
N VAL A 342 22.27 -9.14 -4.05
CA VAL A 342 23.47 -8.61 -3.37
C VAL A 342 23.36 -7.10 -3.18
N HIS A 343 22.25 -6.50 -3.60
CA HIS A 343 21.86 -5.10 -3.44
C HIS A 343 22.79 -4.08 -4.13
N ASN A 344 24.10 -4.06 -3.83
CA ASN A 344 25.05 -3.09 -4.36
C ASN A 344 26.50 -3.58 -4.26
N ILE A 345 27.42 -2.79 -4.81
CA ILE A 345 28.86 -3.10 -4.80
C ILE A 345 29.44 -3.14 -3.38
N SER A 346 29.00 -2.25 -2.48
CA SER A 346 29.51 -2.22 -1.10
C SER A 346 29.23 -3.53 -0.36
N ILE A 347 28.03 -4.08 -0.49
CA ILE A 347 27.66 -5.38 0.11
C ILE A 347 28.43 -6.51 -0.56
N MET A 348 28.56 -6.51 -1.90
CA MET A 348 29.35 -7.51 -2.62
C MET A 348 30.80 -7.58 -2.11
N ARG A 349 31.42 -6.40 -1.93
CA ARG A 349 32.79 -6.30 -1.40
C ARG A 349 32.89 -6.68 0.07
N SER A 350 31.92 -6.29 0.90
CA SER A 350 31.91 -6.67 2.32
C SER A 350 31.80 -8.18 2.52
N LEU A 351 31.06 -8.85 1.66
CA LEU A 351 30.97 -10.31 1.60
C LEU A 351 32.18 -10.97 0.92
N ARG A 352 33.07 -10.19 0.27
CA ARG A 352 34.24 -10.68 -0.49
C ARG A 352 33.88 -11.82 -1.45
N LEU A 353 32.78 -11.62 -2.22
CA LEU A 353 32.25 -12.67 -3.08
C LEU A 353 33.21 -13.05 -4.20
N GLY A 354 33.30 -14.34 -4.45
CA GLY A 354 34.06 -14.92 -5.55
C GLY A 354 33.36 -16.13 -6.15
N ILE A 355 33.54 -16.30 -7.45
CA ILE A 355 32.97 -17.46 -8.16
C ILE A 355 33.63 -18.74 -7.65
N GLY A 356 32.81 -19.72 -7.27
CA GLY A 356 33.22 -20.95 -6.63
C GLY A 356 33.24 -20.88 -5.10
N ASP A 357 32.95 -19.74 -4.50
CA ASP A 357 32.90 -19.61 -3.05
C ASP A 357 31.77 -20.43 -2.41
N HIS A 358 32.04 -20.99 -1.24
CA HIS A 358 31.04 -21.57 -0.36
C HIS A 358 30.36 -20.44 0.42
N ILE A 359 29.06 -20.31 0.24
CA ILE A 359 28.24 -19.29 0.90
C ILE A 359 27.11 -19.93 1.69
N THR A 360 26.65 -19.26 2.74
CA THR A 360 25.40 -19.61 3.40
C THR A 360 24.30 -18.67 2.97
N VAL A 361 23.13 -19.23 2.70
CA VAL A 361 21.94 -18.47 2.26
C VAL A 361 20.78 -18.71 3.21
N TYR A 362 19.90 -17.71 3.31
CA TYR A 362 18.68 -17.77 4.09
C TYR A 362 17.57 -16.95 3.40
N LYS A 363 16.33 -17.09 3.86
CA LYS A 363 15.24 -16.24 3.40
C LYS A 363 14.95 -15.13 4.41
N ALA A 364 15.29 -13.89 4.07
CA ALA A 364 14.87 -12.76 4.87
C ALA A 364 13.33 -12.67 4.88
N ASN A 365 12.75 -12.63 6.08
CA ASN A 365 11.30 -12.66 6.29
C ASN A 365 10.61 -13.87 5.63
N MET A 366 11.26 -15.04 5.62
CA MET A 366 10.79 -16.30 5.02
C MET A 366 10.49 -16.22 3.50
N ILE A 367 10.94 -15.16 2.82
CA ILE A 367 10.52 -14.86 1.44
C ILE A 367 11.70 -14.60 0.52
N ILE A 368 12.59 -13.69 0.90
CA ILE A 368 13.62 -13.13 0.01
C ILE A 368 14.95 -13.80 0.28
N PRO A 369 15.49 -14.62 -0.66
CA PRO A 369 16.80 -15.21 -0.51
C PRO A 369 17.89 -14.14 -0.38
N GLN A 370 18.76 -14.29 0.60
CA GLN A 370 19.92 -13.44 0.87
C GLN A 370 21.12 -14.29 1.24
N ILE A 371 22.32 -13.77 1.01
CA ILE A 371 23.57 -14.37 1.49
C ILE A 371 23.76 -13.93 2.94
N ALA A 372 23.91 -14.90 3.85
CA ALA A 372 24.21 -14.64 5.24
C ALA A 372 25.73 -14.43 5.43
N GLU A 373 26.54 -15.35 4.93
CA GLU A 373 27.99 -15.33 5.06
C GLU A 373 28.66 -15.92 3.82
N ASN A 374 29.87 -15.48 3.54
CA ASN A 374 30.78 -16.13 2.60
C ASN A 374 31.87 -16.84 3.39
N LEU A 375 31.89 -18.15 3.33
CA LEU A 375 32.81 -19.01 4.10
C LEU A 375 34.23 -19.09 3.49
N THR A 376 34.35 -18.78 2.19
CA THR A 376 35.62 -18.85 1.45
C THR A 376 36.28 -17.47 1.29
N GLY A 377 35.55 -16.48 0.81
CA GLY A 377 36.01 -15.10 0.69
C GLY A 377 37.09 -14.88 -0.35
N SER A 378 36.96 -15.47 -1.54
CA SER A 378 38.00 -15.39 -2.60
C SER A 378 38.06 -14.04 -3.32
N ASP A 379 37.02 -13.21 -3.21
CA ASP A 379 36.97 -11.80 -3.68
C ASP A 379 37.37 -11.62 -5.16
N ASN A 380 36.90 -12.53 -6.02
CA ASN A 380 37.28 -12.55 -7.44
C ASN A 380 36.17 -12.12 -8.41
N VAL A 381 35.03 -11.63 -7.91
CA VAL A 381 33.94 -11.12 -8.77
C VAL A 381 34.34 -9.81 -9.40
N GLU A 382 34.37 -9.78 -10.73
CA GLU A 382 34.67 -8.56 -11.49
C GLU A 382 33.43 -7.66 -11.62
N ILE A 383 33.63 -6.35 -11.44
CA ILE A 383 32.58 -5.35 -11.69
C ILE A 383 32.57 -5.01 -13.17
N PRO A 384 31.41 -5.11 -13.87
CA PRO A 384 31.33 -4.82 -15.30
C PRO A 384 31.73 -3.38 -15.62
N LYS A 385 32.61 -3.23 -16.60
CA LYS A 385 33.02 -1.92 -17.15
C LYS A 385 32.05 -1.40 -18.20
N VAL A 386 31.18 -2.28 -18.71
CA VAL A 386 30.14 -1.95 -19.68
C VAL A 386 28.79 -2.45 -19.21
N CYS A 387 27.74 -1.73 -19.58
CA CYS A 387 26.37 -2.10 -19.25
C CYS A 387 26.00 -3.43 -19.92
N PRO A 388 25.44 -4.40 -19.19
CA PRO A 388 25.09 -5.71 -19.75
C PRO A 388 23.99 -5.63 -20.82
N VAL A 389 23.21 -4.56 -20.85
CA VAL A 389 22.09 -4.40 -21.78
C VAL A 389 22.51 -3.63 -23.05
N CYS A 390 23.19 -2.48 -22.92
CA CYS A 390 23.48 -1.62 -24.06
C CYS A 390 24.96 -1.59 -24.47
N GLY A 391 25.87 -2.26 -23.75
CA GLY A 391 27.31 -2.30 -24.03
C GLY A 391 28.06 -0.98 -23.80
N GLN A 392 27.38 0.09 -23.37
CA GLN A 392 28.03 1.37 -23.12
C GLN A 392 28.72 1.39 -21.73
N PRO A 393 29.69 2.30 -21.51
CA PRO A 393 30.43 2.36 -20.25
C PRO A 393 29.57 2.44 -19.01
N THR A 394 30.07 1.84 -17.94
CA THR A 394 29.46 1.94 -16.59
C THR A 394 30.29 2.86 -15.69
N GLU A 395 29.66 3.40 -14.67
CA GLU A 395 30.26 4.28 -13.66
C GLU A 395 29.87 3.82 -12.25
N ILE A 396 30.86 3.80 -11.35
CA ILE A 396 30.58 3.57 -9.92
C ILE A 396 30.28 4.93 -9.28
N ARG A 397 29.06 5.09 -8.74
CA ARG A 397 28.67 6.27 -7.99
C ARG A 397 28.63 5.94 -6.51
N GLN A 398 29.11 6.87 -5.70
CA GLN A 398 29.09 6.76 -4.25
C GLN A 398 28.08 7.76 -3.68
N MET A 399 27.12 7.26 -2.90
CA MET A 399 26.19 8.06 -2.13
C MET A 399 26.37 7.67 -0.66
N ASN A 400 26.85 8.60 0.15
CA ASN A 400 27.29 8.31 1.52
C ASN A 400 28.35 7.18 1.54
N GLU A 401 28.08 6.09 2.26
CA GLU A 401 28.99 4.91 2.35
C GLU A 401 28.66 3.82 1.31
N VAL A 402 27.62 4.00 0.48
CA VAL A 402 27.14 3.00 -0.48
C VAL A 402 27.68 3.27 -1.88
N GLN A 403 28.37 2.28 -2.46
CA GLN A 403 28.83 2.27 -3.86
C GLN A 403 27.86 1.44 -4.70
N SER A 404 27.41 2.02 -5.81
CA SER A 404 26.51 1.38 -6.77
C SER A 404 27.00 1.58 -8.20
N LEU A 405 26.70 0.62 -9.08
CA LEU A 405 27.08 0.66 -10.50
C LEU A 405 25.96 1.28 -11.32
N TYR A 406 26.30 2.15 -12.27
CA TYR A 406 25.34 2.81 -13.16
C TYR A 406 25.74 2.72 -14.61
N CYS A 407 24.74 2.56 -15.50
CA CYS A 407 24.88 2.76 -16.92
C CYS A 407 24.88 4.26 -17.23
N THR A 408 25.90 4.73 -17.99
CA THR A 408 26.03 6.15 -18.35
C THR A 408 25.17 6.53 -19.57
N ASN A 409 24.69 5.54 -20.35
CA ASN A 409 23.86 5.79 -21.53
C ASN A 409 22.43 6.19 -21.14
N GLU A 410 22.00 7.39 -21.52
CA GLU A 410 20.63 7.88 -21.28
C GLU A 410 19.59 7.14 -22.11
N LYS A 411 19.96 6.69 -23.32
CA LYS A 411 19.12 5.90 -24.24
C LYS A 411 19.36 4.38 -24.07
N CYS A 412 19.62 3.91 -22.86
CA CYS A 412 19.75 2.49 -22.59
C CYS A 412 18.38 1.79 -22.70
N PRO A 413 18.26 0.67 -23.47
CA PRO A 413 17.00 -0.07 -23.60
C PRO A 413 16.37 -0.46 -22.25
N ALA A 414 17.18 -0.80 -21.24
CA ALA A 414 16.68 -1.07 -19.91
C ALA A 414 15.99 0.14 -19.25
N LYS A 415 16.45 1.36 -19.54
CA LYS A 415 15.80 2.59 -19.07
C LYS A 415 14.49 2.84 -19.82
N GLU A 416 14.50 2.55 -21.12
CA GLU A 416 13.34 2.72 -22.00
C GLU A 416 12.18 1.82 -21.58
N ILE A 417 12.39 0.51 -21.44
CA ILE A 417 11.38 -0.45 -20.98
C ILE A 417 10.79 -0.01 -19.63
N LYS A 418 11.64 0.45 -18.73
CA LYS A 418 11.17 0.93 -17.41
C LYS A 418 10.37 2.24 -17.48
N SER A 419 10.57 3.07 -18.50
CA SER A 419 9.73 4.24 -18.72
C SER A 419 8.31 3.84 -19.13
N TYR A 420 8.16 2.82 -20.00
CA TYR A 420 6.85 2.24 -20.31
C TYR A 420 6.20 1.59 -19.09
N THR A 421 6.97 0.87 -18.27
CA THR A 421 6.46 0.28 -17.01
C THR A 421 5.93 1.35 -16.06
N LEU A 422 6.59 2.51 -15.97
CA LEU A 422 6.08 3.65 -15.21
C LEU A 422 4.79 4.19 -15.83
N PHE A 423 4.76 4.40 -17.14
CA PHE A 423 3.63 4.96 -17.86
C PHE A 423 2.35 4.12 -17.69
N VAL A 424 2.46 2.79 -17.71
CA VAL A 424 1.32 1.88 -17.50
C VAL A 424 0.98 1.64 -16.03
N SER A 425 1.82 2.10 -15.10
CA SER A 425 1.65 1.84 -13.66
C SER A 425 0.34 2.40 -13.11
N ARG A 426 -0.09 1.87 -11.96
CA ARG A 426 -1.31 2.26 -11.25
C ARG A 426 -1.45 3.77 -11.03
N ASP A 427 -0.37 4.42 -10.63
CA ASP A 427 -0.37 5.87 -10.30
C ASP A 427 -0.22 6.75 -11.56
N ALA A 428 0.09 6.16 -12.71
CA ALA A 428 0.10 6.80 -14.03
C ALA A 428 -1.19 6.41 -14.79
N LEU A 429 -1.10 5.74 -15.94
CA LEU A 429 -2.28 5.44 -16.76
C LEU A 429 -3.09 4.24 -16.28
N ASN A 430 -2.61 3.48 -15.30
CA ASN A 430 -3.26 2.31 -14.70
C ASN A 430 -3.71 1.27 -15.74
N ILE A 431 -2.79 0.85 -16.60
CA ILE A 431 -3.06 -0.17 -17.62
C ILE A 431 -2.65 -1.54 -17.08
N ASP A 432 -3.63 -2.40 -16.85
CA ASP A 432 -3.39 -3.78 -16.43
C ASP A 432 -3.09 -4.68 -17.65
N GLY A 433 -2.34 -5.76 -17.41
CA GLY A 433 -1.99 -6.75 -18.45
C GLY A 433 -0.73 -6.40 -19.25
N LEU A 434 -0.10 -5.25 -18.99
CA LEU A 434 1.18 -4.84 -19.57
C LEU A 434 2.31 -4.94 -18.53
N SER A 435 2.73 -6.17 -18.21
CA SER A 435 3.91 -6.40 -17.39
C SER A 435 5.18 -5.93 -18.11
N GLU A 436 6.30 -5.80 -17.39
CA GLU A 436 7.60 -5.45 -17.97
C GLU A 436 7.99 -6.42 -19.08
N ALA A 437 7.87 -7.73 -18.85
CA ALA A 437 8.16 -8.75 -19.85
C ALA A 437 7.21 -8.69 -21.05
N THR A 438 5.93 -8.35 -20.82
CA THR A 438 4.99 -8.12 -21.91
C THR A 438 5.41 -6.93 -22.76
N LEU A 439 5.75 -5.80 -22.12
CA LEU A 439 6.23 -4.61 -22.81
C LEU A 439 7.51 -4.87 -23.61
N GLU A 440 8.46 -5.60 -23.04
CA GLU A 440 9.69 -6.01 -23.71
C GLU A 440 9.39 -6.81 -24.98
N LYS A 441 8.54 -7.85 -24.89
CA LYS A 441 8.12 -8.64 -26.05
C LYS A 441 7.47 -7.79 -27.15
N LEU A 442 6.60 -6.83 -26.76
CA LEU A 442 5.90 -5.98 -27.73
C LEU A 442 6.85 -4.94 -28.38
N ILE A 443 7.82 -4.42 -27.64
CA ILE A 443 8.88 -3.53 -28.15
C ILE A 443 9.80 -4.30 -29.10
N ASP A 444 10.25 -5.50 -28.74
CA ASP A 444 11.11 -6.35 -29.57
C ASP A 444 10.45 -6.77 -30.88
N GLN A 445 9.12 -6.95 -30.87
CA GLN A 445 8.34 -7.20 -32.09
C GLN A 445 8.10 -5.94 -32.93
N GLY A 446 8.52 -4.75 -32.46
CA GLY A 446 8.32 -3.49 -33.16
C GLY A 446 6.87 -2.99 -33.13
N PHE A 447 6.06 -3.41 -32.17
CA PHE A 447 4.67 -2.95 -32.02
C PHE A 447 4.55 -1.66 -31.22
N ILE A 448 5.58 -1.36 -30.41
CA ILE A 448 5.64 -0.17 -29.55
C ILE A 448 6.96 0.56 -29.83
N HIS A 449 6.88 1.81 -30.28
CA HIS A 449 7.99 2.74 -30.48
C HIS A 449 7.83 4.01 -29.64
N GLU A 450 6.59 4.34 -29.26
CA GLU A 450 6.24 5.47 -28.40
C GLU A 450 5.02 5.13 -27.53
N TYR A 451 4.75 5.96 -26.52
CA TYR A 451 3.62 5.72 -25.61
C TYR A 451 2.26 5.62 -26.32
N ALA A 452 2.07 6.39 -27.40
CA ALA A 452 0.84 6.39 -28.20
C ALA A 452 0.55 5.03 -28.86
N ASP A 453 1.58 4.22 -29.13
CA ASP A 453 1.42 2.91 -29.77
C ASP A 453 0.74 1.89 -28.84
N LEU A 454 0.85 2.07 -27.52
CA LEU A 454 0.12 1.25 -26.55
C LEU A 454 -1.40 1.26 -26.79
N PHE A 455 -1.94 2.38 -27.25
CA PHE A 455 -3.36 2.56 -27.55
C PHE A 455 -3.78 2.09 -28.96
N ARG A 456 -2.83 1.50 -29.72
CA ARG A 456 -3.01 1.02 -31.09
C ARG A 456 -2.70 -0.47 -31.23
N LEU A 457 -2.56 -1.21 -30.13
CA LEU A 457 -2.23 -2.64 -30.09
C LEU A 457 -3.32 -3.53 -30.69
N ASP A 458 -4.53 -3.01 -30.86
CA ASP A 458 -5.63 -3.67 -31.55
C ASP A 458 -5.26 -4.13 -32.98
N ARG A 459 -4.35 -3.42 -33.64
CA ARG A 459 -3.84 -3.74 -34.97
C ARG A 459 -3.04 -5.04 -35.05
N TYR A 460 -2.57 -5.54 -33.90
CA TYR A 460 -1.70 -6.72 -33.80
C TYR A 460 -2.39 -7.89 -33.08
N LYS A 461 -3.73 -7.88 -32.98
CA LYS A 461 -4.51 -8.88 -32.24
C LYS A 461 -4.08 -10.31 -32.54
N GLU A 462 -4.03 -10.71 -33.80
CA GLU A 462 -3.73 -12.10 -34.23
C GLU A 462 -2.32 -12.52 -33.79
N VAL A 463 -1.36 -11.62 -33.83
CA VAL A 463 0.01 -11.91 -33.41
C VAL A 463 0.11 -11.99 -31.89
N ILE A 464 -0.47 -11.02 -31.18
CA ILE A 464 -0.41 -10.97 -29.71
C ILE A 464 -1.11 -12.18 -29.09
N THR A 465 -2.29 -12.57 -29.57
CA THR A 465 -3.00 -13.76 -29.05
C THR A 465 -2.28 -15.08 -29.34
N GLY A 466 -1.37 -15.11 -30.33
CA GLY A 466 -0.51 -16.26 -30.64
C GLY A 466 0.81 -16.29 -29.86
N MET A 467 1.13 -15.23 -29.10
CA MET A 467 2.38 -15.17 -28.31
C MET A 467 2.27 -16.07 -27.08
N GLU A 468 3.40 -16.67 -26.68
CA GLU A 468 3.49 -17.45 -25.44
C GLU A 468 3.12 -16.60 -24.21
N GLY A 469 2.15 -17.09 -23.41
CA GLY A 469 1.60 -16.39 -22.26
C GLY A 469 0.39 -15.52 -22.56
N PHE A 470 0.01 -15.36 -23.84
CA PHE A 470 -1.20 -14.66 -24.24
C PHE A 470 -2.26 -15.64 -24.77
N GLY A 471 -3.51 -15.40 -24.40
CA GLY A 471 -4.69 -16.01 -24.97
C GLY A 471 -5.75 -14.96 -25.24
N GLU A 472 -6.83 -15.33 -25.88
CA GLU A 472 -7.94 -14.42 -26.23
C GLU A 472 -8.44 -13.62 -25.01
N LYS A 473 -8.59 -14.27 -23.84
CA LYS A 473 -9.09 -13.63 -22.61
C LYS A 473 -8.09 -12.62 -22.04
N SER A 474 -6.80 -12.95 -21.96
CA SER A 474 -5.77 -12.02 -21.46
C SER A 474 -5.58 -10.84 -22.40
N TYR A 475 -5.64 -11.07 -23.72
CA TYR A 475 -5.65 -10.00 -24.70
C TYR A 475 -6.86 -9.06 -24.51
N GLN A 476 -8.06 -9.60 -24.36
CA GLN A 476 -9.27 -8.79 -24.19
C GLN A 476 -9.19 -7.95 -22.90
N ASN A 477 -8.77 -8.54 -21.78
CA ASN A 477 -8.59 -7.80 -20.52
C ASN A 477 -7.58 -6.65 -20.65
N MET A 478 -6.46 -6.89 -21.34
CA MET A 478 -5.46 -5.86 -21.61
C MET A 478 -6.06 -4.74 -22.47
N MET A 479 -6.79 -5.07 -23.54
CA MET A 479 -7.39 -4.04 -24.41
C MET A 479 -8.50 -3.25 -23.71
N ASP A 480 -9.31 -3.89 -22.86
CA ASP A 480 -10.31 -3.21 -22.05
C ASP A 480 -9.67 -2.22 -21.07
N SER A 481 -8.53 -2.61 -20.47
CA SER A 481 -7.76 -1.73 -19.60
C SER A 481 -7.14 -0.55 -20.35
N ILE A 482 -6.60 -0.79 -21.55
CA ILE A 482 -6.06 0.26 -22.45
C ILE A 482 -7.18 1.24 -22.84
N GLU A 483 -8.37 0.75 -23.18
CA GLU A 483 -9.49 1.61 -23.55
C GLU A 483 -9.97 2.48 -22.38
N THR A 484 -10.01 1.89 -21.17
CA THR A 484 -10.29 2.65 -19.94
C THR A 484 -9.25 3.75 -19.70
N ALA A 485 -7.98 3.46 -19.93
CA ALA A 485 -6.87 4.39 -19.73
C ALA A 485 -6.86 5.58 -20.71
N ARG A 486 -7.66 5.54 -21.80
CA ARG A 486 -7.87 6.73 -22.66
C ARG A 486 -8.48 7.89 -21.90
N HIS A 487 -9.21 7.63 -20.83
CA HIS A 487 -9.72 8.63 -19.91
C HIS A 487 -8.76 8.75 -18.72
N THR A 488 -8.10 9.87 -18.62
CA THR A 488 -7.09 10.10 -17.56
C THR A 488 -7.10 11.55 -17.09
N THR A 489 -6.37 11.83 -16.01
CA THR A 489 -6.20 13.19 -15.49
C THR A 489 -4.82 13.74 -15.83
N LEU A 490 -4.68 15.07 -15.93
CA LEU A 490 -3.40 15.69 -16.25
C LEU A 490 -2.28 15.32 -15.26
N PRO A 491 -2.49 15.26 -13.93
CA PRO A 491 -1.45 14.82 -12.99
C PRO A 491 -0.93 13.40 -13.26
N ARG A 492 -1.82 12.48 -13.63
CA ARG A 492 -1.46 11.10 -13.95
C ARG A 492 -0.61 11.02 -15.21
N LEU A 493 -0.98 11.79 -16.23
CA LEU A 493 -0.21 11.91 -17.47
C LEU A 493 1.18 12.49 -17.19
N ILE A 494 1.29 13.62 -16.49
CA ILE A 494 2.57 14.28 -16.16
C ILE A 494 3.48 13.34 -15.35
N TYR A 495 2.93 12.61 -14.40
CA TYR A 495 3.68 11.58 -13.66
C TYR A 495 4.13 10.44 -14.58
N GLY A 496 3.25 9.96 -15.46
CA GLY A 496 3.50 8.87 -16.39
C GLY A 496 4.61 9.19 -17.42
N LEU A 497 4.79 10.44 -17.80
CA LEU A 497 5.88 10.89 -18.68
C LEU A 497 7.28 10.64 -18.08
N GLY A 498 7.38 10.36 -16.77
CA GLY A 498 8.63 9.94 -16.14
C GLY A 498 9.68 11.02 -16.01
N ILE A 499 9.27 12.30 -15.98
CA ILE A 499 10.17 13.45 -15.82
C ILE A 499 10.95 13.31 -14.51
N ALA A 500 12.27 13.40 -14.57
CA ALA A 500 13.12 13.17 -13.41
C ALA A 500 12.77 14.12 -12.25
N GLY A 501 12.57 13.56 -11.04
CA GLY A 501 12.18 14.29 -9.86
C GLY A 501 10.69 14.65 -9.77
N ILE A 502 9.90 14.46 -10.82
CA ILE A 502 8.46 14.69 -10.80
C ILE A 502 7.75 13.41 -10.38
N GLY A 503 7.47 13.28 -9.08
CA GLY A 503 6.60 12.25 -8.53
C GLY A 503 5.13 12.67 -8.56
N VAL A 504 4.23 11.79 -8.13
CA VAL A 504 2.77 12.05 -8.07
C VAL A 504 2.43 13.37 -7.37
N ALA A 505 3.07 13.65 -6.23
CA ALA A 505 2.81 14.88 -5.48
C ALA A 505 3.22 16.15 -6.25
N ASN A 506 4.40 16.14 -6.88
CA ASN A 506 4.88 17.28 -7.67
C ASN A 506 4.03 17.47 -8.92
N ALA A 507 3.61 16.39 -9.59
CA ALA A 507 2.71 16.46 -10.73
C ALA A 507 1.38 17.14 -10.36
N LYS A 508 0.78 16.79 -9.22
CA LYS A 508 -0.45 17.45 -8.70
C LYS A 508 -0.23 18.92 -8.41
N VAL A 509 0.87 19.30 -7.75
CA VAL A 509 1.20 20.70 -7.44
C VAL A 509 1.33 21.53 -8.72
N LEU A 510 2.09 21.02 -9.70
CA LEU A 510 2.27 21.69 -10.99
C LEU A 510 0.93 21.86 -11.73
N CYS A 511 0.14 20.79 -11.86
CA CYS A 511 -1.14 20.85 -12.55
C CYS A 511 -2.11 21.84 -11.90
N ARG A 512 -2.19 21.85 -10.56
CA ARG A 512 -3.04 22.80 -9.82
C ARG A 512 -2.60 24.26 -10.03
N TYR A 513 -1.29 24.53 -10.01
CA TYR A 513 -0.77 25.88 -10.20
C TYR A 513 -1.12 26.47 -11.58
N PHE A 514 -1.13 25.63 -12.62
CA PHE A 514 -1.48 26.02 -13.99
C PHE A 514 -2.96 25.78 -14.34
N ASP A 515 -3.85 25.62 -13.35
CA ASP A 515 -5.29 25.38 -13.53
C ASP A 515 -5.55 24.19 -14.48
N TYR A 516 -4.77 23.12 -14.36
CA TYR A 516 -4.82 21.92 -15.22
C TYR A 516 -4.70 22.21 -16.72
N ASN A 517 -4.01 23.28 -17.07
CA ASN A 517 -3.76 23.68 -18.47
C ASN A 517 -2.37 23.24 -18.91
N LEU A 518 -2.30 22.21 -19.74
CA LEU A 518 -1.04 21.63 -20.22
C LEU A 518 -0.24 22.63 -21.08
N GLU A 519 -0.90 23.44 -21.92
CA GLU A 519 -0.24 24.42 -22.78
C GLU A 519 0.46 25.50 -21.94
N ARG A 520 -0.16 25.95 -20.87
CA ARG A 520 0.45 26.90 -19.91
C ARG A 520 1.64 26.27 -19.19
N MET A 521 1.55 24.98 -18.85
CA MET A 521 2.64 24.25 -18.23
C MET A 521 3.84 24.10 -19.17
N GLN A 522 3.60 23.80 -20.46
CA GLN A 522 4.63 23.67 -21.48
C GLN A 522 5.31 25.01 -21.78
N ALA A 523 4.59 26.12 -21.69
CA ALA A 523 5.11 27.46 -21.95
C ALA A 523 5.83 28.10 -20.74
N ALA A 524 5.76 27.46 -19.55
CA ALA A 524 6.34 28.02 -18.33
C ALA A 524 7.87 28.03 -18.39
N ASP A 525 8.46 29.09 -17.84
CA ASP A 525 9.90 29.22 -17.65
C ASP A 525 10.35 28.75 -16.25
N GLU A 526 11.64 28.60 -16.07
CA GLU A 526 12.24 28.14 -14.80
C GLU A 526 11.94 29.10 -13.64
N GLU A 527 11.84 30.41 -13.89
CA GLU A 527 11.54 31.42 -12.87
C GLU A 527 10.11 31.23 -12.34
N THR A 528 9.15 31.07 -13.24
CA THR A 528 7.74 30.79 -12.89
C THR A 528 7.61 29.47 -12.11
N LEU A 529 8.28 28.42 -12.56
CA LEU A 529 8.24 27.11 -11.92
C LEU A 529 8.89 27.12 -10.53
N SER A 530 10.04 27.77 -10.39
CA SER A 530 10.76 27.88 -9.10
C SER A 530 10.00 28.71 -8.07
N ALA A 531 9.09 29.58 -8.50
CA ALA A 531 8.21 30.32 -7.61
C ALA A 531 7.09 29.47 -6.99
N ILE A 532 6.87 28.26 -7.49
CA ILE A 532 5.85 27.34 -6.98
C ILE A 532 6.33 26.71 -5.66
N PRO A 533 5.56 26.80 -4.56
CA PRO A 533 5.93 26.16 -3.29
C PRO A 533 6.16 24.65 -3.47
N GLY A 534 7.34 24.17 -3.07
CA GLY A 534 7.74 22.77 -3.21
C GLY A 534 8.43 22.42 -4.53
N VAL A 535 8.55 23.36 -5.46
CA VAL A 535 9.32 23.19 -6.70
C VAL A 535 10.60 24.01 -6.57
N GLY A 536 11.74 23.33 -6.38
CA GLY A 536 13.05 23.97 -6.33
C GLY A 536 13.65 24.15 -7.74
N GLU A 537 14.75 24.93 -7.83
CA GLU A 537 15.44 25.24 -9.08
C GLU A 537 15.78 23.99 -9.91
N VAL A 538 16.23 22.90 -9.28
CA VAL A 538 16.55 21.64 -9.98
C VAL A 538 15.30 21.02 -10.65
N LEU A 539 14.17 21.00 -9.96
CA LEU A 539 12.92 20.48 -10.52
C LEU A 539 12.40 21.39 -11.63
N ALA A 540 12.47 22.71 -11.45
CA ALA A 540 12.08 23.69 -12.46
C ALA A 540 12.90 23.54 -13.74
N SER A 541 14.22 23.45 -13.64
CA SER A 541 15.11 23.23 -14.80
C SER A 541 14.81 21.91 -15.49
N THR A 542 14.71 20.80 -14.73
CA THR A 542 14.43 19.48 -15.30
C THR A 542 13.10 19.44 -16.05
N PHE A 543 12.05 20.07 -15.49
CA PHE A 543 10.75 20.13 -16.13
C PHE A 543 10.77 21.00 -17.40
N THR A 544 11.42 22.15 -17.33
CA THR A 544 11.56 23.06 -18.48
C THR A 544 12.34 22.41 -19.62
N ASP A 545 13.46 21.74 -19.31
CA ASP A 545 14.28 21.03 -20.31
C ASP A 545 13.45 19.93 -20.99
N TYR A 546 12.68 19.15 -20.22
CA TYR A 546 11.80 18.12 -20.78
C TYR A 546 10.73 18.71 -21.70
N MET A 547 10.11 19.82 -21.32
CA MET A 547 9.06 20.49 -22.08
C MET A 547 9.57 21.33 -23.26
N ARG A 548 10.88 21.54 -23.39
CA ARG A 548 11.51 22.19 -24.55
C ARG A 548 12.10 21.19 -25.54
N ASP A 549 12.26 19.95 -25.15
CA ASP A 549 12.76 18.92 -26.03
C ASP A 549 11.74 18.55 -27.12
N ALA A 550 12.15 18.62 -28.39
CA ALA A 550 11.26 18.42 -29.52
C ALA A 550 10.67 17.00 -29.59
N GLU A 551 11.45 15.98 -29.22
CA GLU A 551 11.02 14.58 -29.22
C GLU A 551 9.94 14.36 -28.14
N ASN A 552 10.10 14.96 -26.95
CA ASN A 552 9.12 14.88 -25.87
C ASN A 552 7.81 15.63 -26.21
N LEU A 553 7.92 16.81 -26.85
CA LEU A 553 6.75 17.56 -27.31
C LEU A 553 5.94 16.77 -28.35
N GLU A 554 6.61 16.09 -29.28
CA GLU A 554 5.96 15.23 -30.26
C GLU A 554 5.23 14.06 -29.60
N LYS A 555 5.86 13.38 -28.63
CA LYS A 555 5.23 12.31 -27.85
C LYS A 555 3.98 12.80 -27.10
N ILE A 556 4.06 13.98 -26.50
CA ILE A 556 2.91 14.59 -25.80
C ILE A 556 1.79 14.95 -26.79
N ALA A 557 2.13 15.47 -27.97
CA ALA A 557 1.16 15.79 -29.00
C ALA A 557 0.40 14.55 -29.48
N HIS A 558 1.10 13.45 -29.73
CA HIS A 558 0.49 12.17 -30.10
C HIS A 558 -0.42 11.61 -28.99
N LEU A 559 -0.03 11.76 -27.73
CA LEU A 559 -0.87 11.34 -26.60
C LEU A 559 -2.14 12.21 -26.49
N LYS A 560 -2.05 13.53 -26.74
CA LYS A 560 -3.22 14.42 -26.73
C LYS A 560 -4.26 14.09 -27.79
N GLU A 561 -3.86 13.48 -28.91
CA GLU A 561 -4.81 13.04 -29.96
C GLU A 561 -5.60 11.79 -29.52
N ILE A 562 -5.07 11.01 -28.55
CA ILE A 562 -5.60 9.71 -28.16
C ILE A 562 -6.32 9.77 -26.81
N LEU A 563 -5.77 10.57 -25.87
CA LEU A 563 -6.25 10.64 -24.50
C LEU A 563 -7.32 11.73 -24.33
N THR A 564 -8.34 11.40 -23.58
CA THR A 564 -9.29 12.38 -23.04
C THR A 564 -8.80 12.76 -21.64
N ILE A 565 -8.21 13.96 -21.54
CA ILE A 565 -7.69 14.47 -20.26
C ILE A 565 -8.84 15.16 -19.54
N GLU A 566 -9.30 14.52 -18.46
CA GLU A 566 -10.36 15.06 -17.62
C GLU A 566 -9.81 16.18 -16.75
N THR A 567 -10.47 17.32 -16.80
CA THR A 567 -10.19 18.43 -15.88
C THR A 567 -11.07 18.24 -14.65
N PRO A 568 -10.53 18.28 -13.43
CA PRO A 568 -11.36 18.25 -12.24
C PRO A 568 -12.44 19.34 -12.34
N GLN A 569 -13.70 18.96 -12.23
CA GLN A 569 -14.76 19.94 -12.08
C GLN A 569 -14.56 20.60 -10.71
N ILE A 570 -14.03 21.82 -10.72
CA ILE A 570 -14.00 22.66 -9.53
C ILE A 570 -15.45 23.04 -9.29
N ASP A 571 -16.06 22.46 -8.29
CA ASP A 571 -17.40 22.87 -7.86
C ASP A 571 -17.29 24.33 -7.36
N GLU A 572 -17.67 25.28 -8.21
CA GLU A 572 -17.64 26.72 -7.86
C GLU A 572 -18.46 27.00 -6.60
N SER A 573 -19.45 26.17 -6.28
CA SER A 573 -20.24 26.28 -5.05
C SER A 573 -19.46 25.85 -3.80
N ALA A 574 -18.44 25.02 -3.96
CA ALA A 574 -17.53 24.59 -2.89
C ALA A 574 -16.39 25.60 -2.63
N GLN A 575 -16.15 26.55 -3.52
CA GLN A 575 -15.09 27.56 -3.43
C GLN A 575 -15.47 28.73 -2.48
N THR A 576 -15.90 28.39 -1.27
CA THR A 576 -16.43 29.37 -0.28
C THR A 576 -15.40 30.37 0.22
N LEU A 577 -14.10 30.10 0.04
CA LEU A 577 -12.98 30.95 0.47
C LEU A 577 -12.26 31.64 -0.71
N ALA A 578 -12.83 31.59 -1.92
CA ALA A 578 -12.19 32.16 -3.11
C ALA A 578 -11.85 33.65 -2.92
N GLY A 579 -10.63 34.02 -3.27
CA GLY A 579 -10.12 35.40 -3.14
C GLY A 579 -9.70 35.82 -1.72
N MET A 580 -9.85 34.95 -0.72
CA MET A 580 -9.44 35.23 0.65
C MET A 580 -8.01 34.71 0.93
N SER A 581 -7.29 35.43 1.81
CA SER A 581 -5.91 35.07 2.18
C SER A 581 -5.79 34.90 3.69
N PHE A 582 -5.23 33.79 4.10
CA PHE A 582 -5.13 33.39 5.51
C PHE A 582 -3.68 33.18 5.94
N VAL A 583 -3.41 33.34 7.23
CA VAL A 583 -2.14 32.97 7.84
C VAL A 583 -2.43 32.06 9.01
N VAL A 584 -1.82 30.87 9.05
CA VAL A 584 -1.98 29.92 10.15
C VAL A 584 -0.73 29.91 11.01
N THR A 585 -0.88 29.97 12.34
CA THR A 585 0.24 29.93 13.29
C THR A 585 -0.19 29.31 14.62
N GLY A 586 0.77 28.89 15.44
CA GLY A 586 0.49 28.20 16.70
C GLY A 586 0.13 26.73 16.53
N SER A 587 -0.37 26.11 17.61
CA SER A 587 -0.94 24.75 17.61
C SER A 587 -2.42 24.80 17.24
N LEU A 588 -2.89 23.75 16.58
CA LEU A 588 -4.28 23.56 16.22
C LEU A 588 -4.91 22.49 17.13
N ASN A 589 -6.23 22.52 17.29
CA ASN A 589 -6.98 21.58 18.12
C ASN A 589 -7.77 20.56 17.29
N HIS A 590 -8.32 20.97 16.15
CA HIS A 590 -9.15 20.16 15.26
C HIS A 590 -8.37 19.56 14.09
N TYR A 591 -7.31 20.22 13.65
CA TYR A 591 -6.42 19.70 12.61
C TYR A 591 -5.08 19.28 13.18
N ALA A 592 -4.57 18.13 12.75
CA ALA A 592 -3.32 17.55 13.26
C ALA A 592 -2.09 18.41 12.94
N SER A 593 -2.13 19.17 11.85
CA SER A 593 -1.08 20.11 11.50
C SER A 593 -1.62 21.37 10.80
N ARG A 594 -0.77 22.41 10.78
CA ARG A 594 -1.07 23.64 10.02
C ARG A 594 -1.17 23.40 8.51
N ASN A 595 -0.52 22.35 8.01
CA ASN A 595 -0.59 21.98 6.60
C ASN A 595 -1.96 21.37 6.27
N ASP A 596 -2.55 20.60 7.17
CA ASP A 596 -3.86 19.98 6.95
C ASP A 596 -4.96 21.05 6.88
N LEU A 597 -4.92 22.03 7.80
CA LEU A 597 -5.85 23.18 7.73
C LEU A 597 -5.58 24.03 6.47
N LYS A 598 -4.32 24.16 6.05
CA LYS A 598 -3.96 24.85 4.82
C LYS A 598 -4.58 24.16 3.60
N GLU A 599 -4.49 22.83 3.50
CA GLU A 599 -5.08 22.06 2.41
C GLU A 599 -6.59 22.29 2.33
N VAL A 600 -7.30 22.22 3.45
CA VAL A 600 -8.75 22.48 3.51
C VAL A 600 -9.10 23.93 3.07
N ILE A 601 -8.30 24.90 3.48
CA ILE A 601 -8.49 26.29 3.05
C ILE A 601 -8.29 26.42 1.53
N GLU A 602 -7.24 25.79 0.99
CA GLU A 602 -6.91 25.83 -0.43
C GLU A 602 -7.88 25.02 -1.28
N GLU A 603 -8.39 23.90 -0.81
CA GLU A 603 -9.49 23.15 -1.45
C GLU A 603 -10.77 23.98 -1.59
N LYS A 604 -11.03 24.87 -0.63
CA LYS A 604 -12.17 25.81 -0.68
C LYS A 604 -11.84 27.13 -1.41
N GLY A 605 -10.73 27.20 -2.15
CA GLY A 605 -10.33 28.34 -2.97
C GLY A 605 -9.63 29.47 -2.21
N GLY A 606 -9.37 29.32 -0.91
CA GLY A 606 -8.60 30.27 -0.12
C GLY A 606 -7.09 30.13 -0.37
N LYS A 607 -6.33 31.16 0.02
CA LYS A 607 -4.86 31.17 -0.07
C LYS A 607 -4.25 31.23 1.31
N VAL A 608 -3.31 30.33 1.63
CA VAL A 608 -2.55 30.40 2.89
C VAL A 608 -1.15 30.95 2.63
N THR A 609 -0.78 32.01 3.38
CA THR A 609 0.52 32.68 3.25
C THR A 609 1.36 32.57 4.52
N GLY A 610 2.69 32.68 4.39
CA GLY A 610 3.61 32.54 5.52
C GLY A 610 3.67 33.78 6.44
N SER A 611 3.24 34.96 5.96
CA SER A 611 3.33 36.23 6.67
C SER A 611 2.05 37.05 6.60
N VAL A 612 1.76 37.80 7.65
CA VAL A 612 0.61 38.69 7.73
C VAL A 612 0.89 39.98 6.95
N THR A 613 -0.03 40.34 6.06
CA THR A 613 0.01 41.58 5.26
C THR A 613 -1.32 42.29 5.35
N GLY A 614 -1.42 43.52 4.82
CA GLY A 614 -2.68 44.28 4.76
C GLY A 614 -3.77 43.63 3.86
N LYS A 615 -3.40 42.58 3.09
CA LYS A 615 -4.34 41.77 2.29
C LYS A 615 -4.76 40.46 2.97
N THR A 616 -4.24 40.18 4.16
CA THR A 616 -4.59 38.98 4.94
C THR A 616 -6.01 39.12 5.49
N THR A 617 -6.87 38.18 5.19
CA THR A 617 -8.29 38.16 5.64
C THR A 617 -8.35 37.92 7.15
N CYS A 618 -7.65 36.93 7.66
CA CYS A 618 -7.45 36.74 9.10
C CYS A 618 -6.18 35.93 9.41
N LEU A 619 -5.70 36.07 10.65
CA LEU A 619 -4.68 35.22 11.25
C LEU A 619 -5.39 34.16 12.10
N ILE A 620 -5.12 32.89 11.84
CA ILE A 620 -5.66 31.75 12.60
C ILE A 620 -4.62 31.37 13.67
N ASN A 621 -4.98 31.53 14.95
CA ASN A 621 -4.13 31.18 16.08
C ASN A 621 -4.97 30.92 17.33
N ASN A 622 -4.90 29.72 17.89
CA ASN A 622 -5.61 29.37 19.14
C ASN A 622 -5.12 30.19 20.35
N ASP A 623 -3.89 30.69 20.34
CA ASP A 623 -3.42 31.66 21.33
C ASP A 623 -3.53 33.09 20.75
N ILE A 624 -4.72 33.69 20.89
CA ILE A 624 -5.01 35.07 20.44
C ILE A 624 -4.21 36.13 21.22
N THR A 625 -3.73 35.78 22.42
CA THR A 625 -2.93 36.67 23.30
C THR A 625 -1.44 36.62 23.00
N SER A 626 -1.01 35.68 22.14
CA SER A 626 0.39 35.45 21.77
C SER A 626 1.15 36.72 21.43
N THR A 627 2.37 36.80 21.92
CA THR A 627 3.31 37.89 21.62
C THR A 627 4.17 37.61 20.38
N SER A 628 3.84 36.59 19.60
CA SER A 628 4.56 36.21 18.37
C SER A 628 4.58 37.35 17.36
N SER A 629 5.59 37.36 16.49
CA SER A 629 5.74 38.40 15.44
C SER A 629 4.50 38.47 14.53
N LYS A 630 3.84 37.33 14.24
CA LYS A 630 2.64 37.29 13.43
C LYS A 630 1.44 37.90 14.15
N ASN A 631 1.22 37.61 15.45
CA ASN A 631 0.15 38.24 16.23
C ASN A 631 0.38 39.75 16.39
N LYS A 632 1.60 40.21 16.64
CA LYS A 632 1.92 41.63 16.70
C LYS A 632 1.62 42.31 15.36
N LYS A 633 2.02 41.69 14.25
CA LYS A 633 1.79 42.24 12.91
C LYS A 633 0.31 42.27 12.53
N ALA A 634 -0.46 41.26 12.93
CA ALA A 634 -1.91 41.24 12.71
C ALA A 634 -2.60 42.40 13.48
N LYS A 635 -2.25 42.60 14.73
CA LYS A 635 -2.74 43.73 15.54
C LYS A 635 -2.36 45.10 14.96
N GLU A 636 -1.11 45.25 14.51
CA GLU A 636 -0.62 46.47 13.87
C GLU A 636 -1.38 46.82 12.58
N LEU A 637 -1.68 45.78 11.77
CA LEU A 637 -2.39 45.93 10.49
C LEU A 637 -3.91 45.81 10.62
N GLN A 638 -4.44 45.69 11.83
CA GLN A 638 -5.87 45.50 12.13
C GLN A 638 -6.47 44.26 11.42
N VAL A 639 -5.65 43.22 11.20
CA VAL A 639 -6.09 41.95 10.68
C VAL A 639 -6.74 41.14 11.80
N PRO A 640 -7.97 40.63 11.64
CA PRO A 640 -8.63 39.79 12.64
C PRO A 640 -7.77 38.60 13.03
N ILE A 641 -7.73 38.26 14.31
CA ILE A 641 -7.10 37.05 14.83
C ILE A 641 -8.24 36.17 15.32
N LEU A 642 -8.42 35.01 14.71
CA LEU A 642 -9.44 34.02 15.05
C LEU A 642 -8.78 32.79 15.65
N THR A 643 -9.45 32.15 16.61
CA THR A 643 -9.11 30.77 16.96
C THR A 643 -9.46 29.85 15.79
N GLU A 644 -8.91 28.64 15.80
CA GLU A 644 -9.26 27.63 14.80
C GLU A 644 -10.78 27.38 14.76
N GLU A 645 -11.41 27.21 15.92
CA GLU A 645 -12.84 26.98 16.05
C GLU A 645 -13.68 28.16 15.52
N GLU A 646 -13.31 29.40 15.88
CA GLU A 646 -13.97 30.60 15.35
C GLU A 646 -13.83 30.71 13.84
N PHE A 647 -12.67 30.34 13.29
CA PHE A 647 -12.44 30.31 11.84
C PHE A 647 -13.36 29.26 11.17
N LEU A 648 -13.38 28.03 11.68
CA LEU A 648 -14.19 26.94 11.12
C LEU A 648 -15.69 27.27 11.14
N ARG A 649 -16.19 27.86 12.22
CA ARG A 649 -17.58 28.34 12.33
C ARG A 649 -17.88 29.50 11.40
N THR A 650 -16.98 30.50 11.32
CA THR A 650 -17.19 31.71 10.50
C THR A 650 -17.33 31.39 9.03
N TYR A 651 -16.57 30.40 8.55
CA TYR A 651 -16.54 30.02 7.15
C TYR A 651 -17.29 28.72 6.84
N ASN A 652 -18.11 28.21 7.77
CA ASN A 652 -18.91 27.00 7.63
C ASN A 652 -18.08 25.79 7.16
N ILE A 653 -16.88 25.62 7.71
CA ILE A 653 -16.03 24.47 7.44
C ILE A 653 -16.41 23.37 8.45
N PRO A 654 -16.85 22.18 7.99
CA PRO A 654 -17.17 21.09 8.89
C PRO A 654 -15.96 20.67 9.71
N TYR A 655 -16.12 20.49 11.01
CA TYR A 655 -15.11 19.94 11.91
C TYR A 655 -15.79 19.06 12.94
N GLU A 656 -15.07 18.08 13.44
CA GLU A 656 -15.56 17.22 14.54
C GLU A 656 -15.35 17.95 15.87
N GLU A 657 -16.41 18.06 16.68
CA GLU A 657 -16.36 18.62 18.05
C GLU A 657 -15.66 17.66 19.02
#